data_ceb25647feb8d0304ae4fa6f7c928fb3
#
_entry.id   ceb25647feb8d0304ae4fa6f7c928fb3
#
_cell.length_a   1.000
_cell.length_b   1.000
_cell.length_c   1.000
_cell.angle_alpha   90.00
_cell.angle_beta   90.00
_cell.angle_gamma   90.00
#
_symmetry.space_group_name_H-M   'P 1'
#
loop_
_entity.id
_entity.type
_entity.pdbx_description
1 polymer ?
#
loop_
_entity_poly.entity_id
_entity_poly.type
_entity_poly.pdbx_seq_one_letter_code
_entity_poly.pdbx_strand_id
1 'polypeptide(L)'
;MDYDFKAIESKWQAKWAAEKQYKVVEDKSRPKFFVLDMFPYPSGAGLHVGHPLGYIASDIFARYKRLKGFNVLHPMGYDAFGLPAEQYAIQTGQHPEKTTNDNVARYRQQLDRIGFSYDWDREVRTCDPEFYKWTQWAFLKMFDSWYDPEQDKARPISELIARFETTGWEDVSPEQWKAASEKEKSDILMRYRIAYQGETSVNWCEGLGTVLANDEVKDGLSVRGGFPVEQKKMTQWQLRVSAYAGRLLDSLDRLDWSDALKEMQRNWIGRSEGTEMVFDTVCGDRHMPVTIFTTRADTIFGVTFMVLAPESELVQQLTTEDRKEEVEAYVAAVRKKTERERISETKSVTGVFSGSYGINPLTGEQVPIWISEYVLAGYGTGAIMAVPAHDSRDYAFAKKFNLPIIPLIEGCDVSEQSFDAKDGIMCNSGFLNGMKVKDAIEAAKDYVEAHGLGRRKTNYRLRDAIFSRQRYWGEPFPVYYKDGIPTPLPESELPLRLPEISSYKPSKDGEPPLARAKDWTYNGYPLEKSTMPGFAGSSAYYLRYMDPHNDKALVSREANEYWRSVDLYVGGTEHATGHLIYSRFWNKFLYDLGYVCEDEPFRKLVNQGMIQGRSNFVYRIVGTNKFVSCGLKSQYDTTEIHVDINLVYNDKLDIEAFKKWRPEFEDAEFVLENGEYICGWAVEKMSKSMYNVVNPDDICNSYGADTLRLYEMFLGPVEQSKPWDTKGIDGVNRFLKKFWRLFYDREKWLVNDEKASPAELKVLHKLIAKEQEDIENFSYNTTISAFMIAVNELGALKCSKREILEPMVVLLSPFAPHMAEELWQNLGHDSSVTEACFPEYVAAYAAEDNVTYPVQFNGKMRFTVELPKSAAPAEVEAAVRSMEQTAKWSEGKNIVKVIVVPGRIINIVLK
;
A
#
# COMPACT_ATOMS: atom_id res chain seq x y z
N MET A 1 -4.75 30.90 34.49
CA MET A 1 -3.70 29.89 34.18
C MET A 1 -3.46 29.93 32.69
N ASP A 2 -2.24 30.28 32.28
CA ASP A 2 -1.91 30.17 30.88
C ASP A 2 -1.92 28.68 30.50
N TYR A 3 -2.25 28.36 29.24
CA TYR A 3 -2.24 27.01 28.74
C TYR A 3 -0.81 26.43 28.76
N ASP A 4 -0.50 25.66 29.81
CA ASP A 4 0.77 24.98 29.98
C ASP A 4 0.67 23.55 29.42
N PHE A 5 0.84 23.42 28.11
CA PHE A 5 0.74 22.12 27.44
C PHE A 5 1.76 21.10 27.99
N LYS A 6 2.96 21.54 28.41
CA LYS A 6 3.99 20.59 28.90
C LYS A 6 3.57 19.90 30.20
N ALA A 7 3.04 20.66 31.13
CA ALA A 7 2.55 20.12 32.40
C ALA A 7 1.31 19.21 32.16
N ILE A 8 0.36 19.67 31.33
CA ILE A 8 -0.88 18.96 31.05
C ILE A 8 -0.58 17.63 30.33
N GLU A 9 0.22 17.66 29.26
CA GLU A 9 0.56 16.45 28.48
C GLU A 9 1.31 15.42 29.33
N SER A 10 2.31 15.85 30.10
CA SER A 10 3.06 14.97 31.00
C SER A 10 2.18 14.30 32.06
N LYS A 11 1.24 15.05 32.64
CA LYS A 11 0.27 14.55 33.62
C LYS A 11 -0.59 13.42 33.02
N TRP A 12 -1.21 13.69 31.87
CA TRP A 12 -2.18 12.78 31.29
C TRP A 12 -1.51 11.55 30.67
N GLN A 13 -0.37 11.69 30.01
CA GLN A 13 0.41 10.55 29.50
C GLN A 13 0.80 9.60 30.64
N ALA A 14 1.28 10.14 31.76
CA ALA A 14 1.61 9.30 32.94
C ALA A 14 0.38 8.61 33.53
N LYS A 15 -0.76 9.32 33.61
CA LYS A 15 -2.02 8.75 34.11
C LYS A 15 -2.55 7.64 33.22
N TRP A 16 -2.63 7.86 31.90
CA TRP A 16 -3.11 6.86 30.95
C TRP A 16 -2.25 5.59 30.99
N ALA A 17 -0.92 5.74 31.09
CA ALA A 17 -0.01 4.61 31.20
C ALA A 17 -0.19 3.83 32.49
N ALA A 18 -0.31 4.51 33.65
CA ALA A 18 -0.48 3.88 34.95
C ALA A 18 -1.82 3.15 35.09
N GLU A 19 -2.89 3.75 34.57
CA GLU A 19 -4.27 3.21 34.66
C GLU A 19 -4.59 2.22 33.53
N LYS A 20 -3.69 2.10 32.52
CA LYS A 20 -3.94 1.33 31.28
C LYS A 20 -5.28 1.74 30.65
N GLN A 21 -5.52 3.04 30.50
CA GLN A 21 -6.79 3.66 30.13
C GLN A 21 -7.47 3.04 28.90
N TYR A 22 -6.68 2.57 27.94
CA TYR A 22 -7.18 2.05 26.65
C TYR A 22 -7.17 0.54 26.54
N LYS A 23 -6.90 -0.16 27.67
CA LYS A 23 -6.98 -1.62 27.70
C LYS A 23 -8.42 -2.08 27.40
N VAL A 24 -8.53 -3.03 26.47
CA VAL A 24 -9.85 -3.55 26.05
C VAL A 24 -9.95 -5.06 26.32
N VAL A 25 -11.15 -5.47 26.67
CA VAL A 25 -11.53 -6.88 26.77
C VAL A 25 -12.79 -7.12 25.94
N GLU A 26 -13.04 -8.37 25.57
CA GLU A 26 -14.22 -8.78 24.82
C GLU A 26 -15.48 -8.52 25.67
N ASP A 27 -16.31 -7.58 25.25
CA ASP A 27 -17.54 -7.19 25.94
C ASP A 27 -18.75 -7.30 24.99
N LYS A 28 -19.49 -8.38 25.10
CA LYS A 28 -20.66 -8.66 24.24
C LYS A 28 -21.85 -7.72 24.49
N SER A 29 -21.83 -6.90 25.53
CA SER A 29 -22.87 -5.92 25.80
C SER A 29 -22.80 -4.67 24.92
N ARG A 30 -21.64 -4.44 24.28
CA ARG A 30 -21.35 -3.31 23.40
C ARG A 30 -20.98 -3.79 21.99
N PRO A 31 -21.35 -3.03 20.96
CA PRO A 31 -20.87 -3.32 19.61
C PRO A 31 -19.34 -3.16 19.55
N LYS A 32 -18.67 -4.11 18.89
CA LYS A 32 -17.21 -4.04 18.73
C LYS A 32 -16.81 -3.10 17.59
N PHE A 33 -15.62 -2.52 17.68
CA PHE A 33 -14.97 -1.84 16.57
C PHE A 33 -13.46 -2.07 16.61
N PHE A 34 -12.91 -2.64 15.56
CA PHE A 34 -11.48 -2.91 15.45
C PHE A 34 -10.83 -1.89 14.49
N VAL A 35 -10.04 -0.98 15.03
CA VAL A 35 -9.22 -0.01 14.30
C VAL A 35 -7.79 -0.52 14.28
N LEU A 36 -7.17 -0.56 13.12
CA LEU A 36 -5.80 -1.02 12.97
C LEU A 36 -5.01 -0.08 12.07
N ASP A 37 -3.81 0.26 12.49
CA ASP A 37 -2.79 0.92 11.69
C ASP A 37 -1.82 -0.11 11.11
N MET A 38 -1.29 0.14 9.91
CA MET A 38 -0.12 -0.58 9.45
C MET A 38 1.04 -0.24 10.39
N PHE A 39 1.50 -1.24 11.15
CA PHE A 39 2.51 -1.03 12.17
C PHE A 39 3.87 -0.64 11.58
N PRO A 40 4.66 0.19 12.29
CA PRO A 40 5.91 0.69 11.77
C PRO A 40 7.01 -0.38 11.79
N TYR A 41 7.95 -0.23 10.84
CA TYR A 41 9.27 -0.86 10.92
C TYR A 41 10.21 0.04 11.73
N PRO A 42 10.71 -0.39 12.91
CA PRO A 42 11.50 0.46 13.79
C PRO A 42 12.92 0.66 13.26
N SER A 43 13.11 1.61 12.37
CA SER A 43 14.41 1.96 11.79
C SER A 43 15.09 3.12 12.49
N GLY A 44 16.35 2.99 12.80
CA GLY A 44 17.38 3.95 13.21
C GLY A 44 17.01 5.18 14.06
N ALA A 45 16.56 6.28 13.51
CA ALA A 45 16.46 7.55 14.24
C ALA A 45 15.07 7.91 14.77
N GLY A 46 14.13 6.97 14.81
CA GLY A 46 12.76 7.23 15.24
C GLY A 46 11.86 7.71 14.11
N LEU A 47 10.68 8.20 14.50
CA LEU A 47 9.66 8.74 13.60
C LEU A 47 10.05 10.13 13.09
N HIS A 48 9.62 10.47 11.88
CA HIS A 48 9.50 11.85 11.41
C HIS A 48 8.01 12.24 11.33
N VAL A 49 7.70 13.54 11.19
CA VAL A 49 6.31 14.04 11.20
C VAL A 49 5.40 13.45 10.11
N GLY A 50 5.94 12.78 9.10
CA GLY A 50 5.12 12.07 8.11
C GLY A 50 4.55 10.72 8.57
N HIS A 51 5.12 10.08 9.59
CA HIS A 51 4.63 8.80 10.10
C HIS A 51 3.32 8.91 10.88
N PRO A 52 3.13 9.91 11.79
CA PRO A 52 1.94 9.99 12.62
C PRO A 52 0.67 10.32 11.86
N LEU A 53 0.72 10.80 10.62
CA LEU A 53 -0.45 11.21 9.85
C LEU A 53 -1.58 10.16 9.85
N GLY A 54 -1.26 8.93 9.46
CA GLY A 54 -2.22 7.82 9.50
C GLY A 54 -2.65 7.46 10.91
N TYR A 55 -1.70 7.43 11.85
CA TYR A 55 -1.94 7.07 13.24
C TYR A 55 -2.84 8.09 13.96
N ILE A 56 -2.68 9.38 13.67
CA ILE A 56 -3.57 10.42 14.22
C ILE A 56 -4.97 10.27 13.63
N ALA A 57 -5.06 10.02 12.32
CA ALA A 57 -6.35 9.85 11.65
C ALA A 57 -7.13 8.66 12.21
N SER A 58 -6.49 7.50 12.42
CA SER A 58 -7.10 6.31 13.02
C SER A 58 -7.44 6.50 14.49
N ASP A 59 -6.59 7.21 15.25
CA ASP A 59 -6.81 7.47 16.67
C ASP A 59 -8.00 8.40 16.90
N ILE A 60 -8.19 9.43 16.07
CA ILE A 60 -9.39 10.29 16.08
C ILE A 60 -10.63 9.41 15.89
N PHE A 61 -10.61 8.54 14.90
CA PHE A 61 -11.74 7.63 14.60
C PHE A 61 -11.99 6.66 15.76
N ALA A 62 -10.92 6.08 16.34
CA ALA A 62 -11.02 5.19 17.49
C ALA A 62 -11.66 5.88 18.70
N ARG A 63 -11.22 7.10 19.03
CA ARG A 63 -11.79 7.91 20.13
C ARG A 63 -13.24 8.27 19.87
N TYR A 64 -13.57 8.68 18.65
CA TYR A 64 -14.94 8.94 18.23
C TYR A 64 -15.84 7.71 18.40
N LYS A 65 -15.40 6.52 17.97
CA LYS A 65 -16.18 5.28 18.15
C LYS A 65 -16.38 4.91 19.62
N ARG A 66 -15.40 5.18 20.51
CA ARG A 66 -15.59 5.03 21.97
C ARG A 66 -16.70 5.94 22.49
N LEU A 67 -16.69 7.23 22.09
CA LEU A 67 -17.73 8.19 22.44
C LEU A 67 -19.12 7.78 21.90
N LYS A 68 -19.16 7.02 20.79
CA LYS A 68 -20.39 6.45 20.24
C LYS A 68 -20.81 5.14 20.92
N GLY A 69 -20.13 4.71 21.98
CA GLY A 69 -20.47 3.55 22.80
C GLY A 69 -19.92 2.21 22.29
N PHE A 70 -19.04 2.21 21.30
CA PHE A 70 -18.39 0.98 20.83
C PHE A 70 -17.31 0.48 21.80
N ASN A 71 -17.13 -0.83 21.85
CA ASN A 71 -15.96 -1.47 22.43
C ASN A 71 -14.84 -1.50 21.37
N VAL A 72 -13.84 -0.65 21.55
CA VAL A 72 -12.84 -0.38 20.50
C VAL A 72 -11.53 -1.08 20.80
N LEU A 73 -11.08 -1.94 19.88
CA LEU A 73 -9.72 -2.48 19.85
C LEU A 73 -8.88 -1.59 18.95
N HIS A 74 -7.85 -0.93 19.50
CA HIS A 74 -6.87 -0.12 18.79
C HIS A 74 -5.47 -0.47 19.29
N PRO A 75 -4.84 -1.53 18.73
CA PRO A 75 -3.52 -2.00 19.15
C PRO A 75 -2.41 -1.34 18.36
N MET A 76 -1.18 -1.49 18.84
CA MET A 76 0.04 -1.11 18.13
C MET A 76 1.15 -2.11 18.42
N GLY A 77 2.09 -2.24 17.49
CA GLY A 77 3.26 -3.10 17.59
C GLY A 77 4.31 -2.73 16.55
N TYR A 78 5.21 -3.67 16.22
CA TYR A 78 6.36 -3.38 15.37
C TYR A 78 6.64 -4.54 14.41
N ASP A 79 6.81 -4.20 13.12
CA ASP A 79 7.42 -5.10 12.15
C ASP A 79 8.94 -5.02 12.32
N ALA A 80 9.53 -6.05 12.91
CA ALA A 80 10.87 -5.95 13.51
C ALA A 80 11.91 -6.89 12.91
N PHE A 81 11.53 -7.73 11.94
CA PHE A 81 12.47 -8.51 11.13
C PHE A 81 12.79 -7.80 9.80
N GLY A 82 13.93 -8.16 9.20
CA GLY A 82 14.29 -7.76 7.85
C GLY A 82 15.63 -7.07 7.70
N LEU A 83 15.92 -6.68 6.47
CA LEU A 83 17.21 -6.20 6.01
C LEU A 83 17.75 -4.93 6.73
N PRO A 84 16.92 -3.94 7.12
CA PRO A 84 17.46 -2.74 7.76
C PRO A 84 18.24 -2.98 9.04
N ALA A 85 17.73 -3.82 9.95
CA ALA A 85 18.40 -4.15 11.20
C ALA A 85 19.66 -4.99 10.98
N GLU A 86 19.59 -5.93 10.02
CA GLU A 86 20.74 -6.76 9.66
C GLU A 86 21.87 -5.95 9.03
N GLN A 87 21.57 -5.01 8.12
CA GLN A 87 22.56 -4.12 7.54
C GLN A 87 23.27 -3.26 8.59
N TYR A 88 22.53 -2.75 9.55
CA TYR A 88 23.11 -2.02 10.67
C TYR A 88 24.01 -2.91 11.54
N ALA A 89 23.59 -4.16 11.79
CA ALA A 89 24.39 -5.14 12.50
C ALA A 89 25.70 -5.47 11.77
N ILE A 90 25.66 -5.61 10.44
CA ILE A 90 26.86 -5.83 9.60
C ILE A 90 27.82 -4.65 9.71
N GLN A 91 27.31 -3.41 9.70
CA GLN A 91 28.14 -2.20 9.79
C GLN A 91 28.77 -1.98 11.16
N THR A 92 28.02 -2.28 12.23
CA THR A 92 28.43 -1.97 13.62
C THR A 92 29.00 -3.16 14.38
N GLY A 93 28.80 -4.38 13.89
CA GLY A 93 29.13 -5.62 14.61
C GLY A 93 28.22 -5.92 15.80
N GLN A 94 27.11 -5.18 15.98
CA GLN A 94 26.14 -5.43 17.04
C GLN A 94 25.11 -6.49 16.60
N HIS A 95 24.56 -7.25 17.57
CA HIS A 95 23.48 -8.16 17.30
C HIS A 95 22.22 -7.41 16.82
N PRO A 96 21.51 -7.86 15.75
CA PRO A 96 20.34 -7.15 15.22
C PRO A 96 19.22 -6.96 16.27
N GLU A 97 19.02 -7.89 17.16
CA GLU A 97 18.04 -7.82 18.25
C GLU A 97 18.26 -6.60 19.15
N LYS A 98 19.51 -6.33 19.54
CA LYS A 98 19.83 -5.17 20.39
C LYS A 98 19.41 -3.86 19.71
N THR A 99 19.81 -3.68 18.45
CA THR A 99 19.46 -2.50 17.66
C THR A 99 17.94 -2.37 17.50
N THR A 100 17.26 -3.50 17.23
CA THR A 100 15.81 -3.53 17.09
C THR A 100 15.13 -3.12 18.39
N ASN A 101 15.57 -3.64 19.54
CA ASN A 101 15.01 -3.28 20.84
C ASN A 101 15.22 -1.79 21.18
N ASP A 102 16.41 -1.24 20.91
CA ASP A 102 16.70 0.19 21.11
C ASP A 102 15.78 1.07 20.24
N ASN A 103 15.58 0.68 18.98
CA ASN A 103 14.69 1.37 18.07
C ASN A 103 13.20 1.28 18.46
N VAL A 104 12.74 0.11 18.88
CA VAL A 104 11.38 -0.09 19.40
C VAL A 104 11.13 0.80 20.60
N ALA A 105 12.07 0.85 21.56
CA ALA A 105 11.96 1.70 22.73
C ALA A 105 11.86 3.19 22.33
N ARG A 106 12.62 3.62 21.34
CA ARG A 106 12.56 5.00 20.81
C ARG A 106 11.22 5.30 20.14
N TYR A 107 10.71 4.41 19.28
CA TYR A 107 9.39 4.56 18.64
C TYR A 107 8.28 4.59 19.69
N ARG A 108 8.33 3.70 20.68
CA ARG A 108 7.37 3.68 21.78
C ARG A 108 7.32 5.00 22.53
N GLN A 109 8.49 5.56 22.88
CA GLN A 109 8.57 6.85 23.54
C GLN A 109 7.91 7.98 22.73
N GLN A 110 8.12 8.00 21.40
CA GLN A 110 7.53 9.01 20.54
C GLN A 110 6.01 8.82 20.39
N LEU A 111 5.53 7.60 20.27
CA LEU A 111 4.09 7.29 20.17
C LEU A 111 3.36 7.64 21.48
N ASP A 112 3.93 7.28 22.63
CA ASP A 112 3.37 7.65 23.95
C ASP A 112 3.29 9.18 24.10
N ARG A 113 4.29 9.90 23.62
CA ARG A 113 4.33 11.35 23.67
C ARG A 113 3.26 12.03 22.83
N ILE A 114 2.92 11.47 21.66
CA ILE A 114 1.86 12.02 20.79
C ILE A 114 0.47 11.74 21.41
N GLY A 115 0.36 10.80 22.34
CA GLY A 115 -0.84 10.57 23.13
C GLY A 115 -1.89 9.74 22.40
N PHE A 116 -1.49 8.66 21.72
CA PHE A 116 -2.40 7.72 21.09
C PHE A 116 -3.18 6.87 22.09
N SER A 117 -4.39 6.46 21.71
CA SER A 117 -5.27 5.59 22.51
C SER A 117 -5.05 4.11 22.22
N TYR A 118 -3.79 3.68 22.16
CA TYR A 118 -3.42 2.30 21.91
C TYR A 118 -3.57 1.41 23.16
N ASP A 119 -4.07 0.18 22.94
CA ASP A 119 -3.99 -0.87 23.95
C ASP A 119 -2.62 -1.54 23.91
N TRP A 120 -1.70 -1.04 24.71
CA TRP A 120 -0.32 -1.54 24.77
C TRP A 120 -0.18 -2.92 25.43
N ASP A 121 -1.19 -3.41 26.15
CA ASP A 121 -1.17 -4.80 26.63
C ASP A 121 -1.26 -5.80 25.47
N ARG A 122 -1.63 -5.33 24.27
CA ARG A 122 -1.70 -6.12 23.05
C ARG A 122 -0.55 -5.85 22.07
N GLU A 123 0.54 -5.21 22.53
CA GLU A 123 1.74 -5.00 21.71
C GLU A 123 2.28 -6.32 21.17
N VAL A 124 2.63 -6.36 19.89
CA VAL A 124 3.32 -7.48 19.27
C VAL A 124 4.56 -6.99 18.53
N ARG A 125 5.57 -7.84 18.44
CA ARG A 125 6.80 -7.63 17.66
C ARG A 125 7.04 -8.87 16.82
N THR A 126 7.20 -8.71 15.52
CA THR A 126 7.34 -9.87 14.62
C THR A 126 8.62 -10.68 14.90
N CYS A 127 9.63 -10.08 15.53
CA CYS A 127 10.89 -10.76 15.90
C CYS A 127 10.84 -11.51 17.24
N ASP A 128 9.77 -11.37 18.02
CA ASP A 128 9.65 -12.10 19.27
C ASP A 128 9.31 -13.58 19.02
N PRO A 129 10.01 -14.54 19.66
CA PRO A 129 9.74 -15.97 19.46
C PRO A 129 8.28 -16.38 19.72
N GLU A 130 7.63 -15.75 20.69
CA GLU A 130 6.22 -15.96 21.03
C GLU A 130 5.28 -15.49 19.93
N PHE A 131 5.71 -14.52 19.11
CA PHE A 131 4.99 -14.09 17.93
C PHE A 131 5.31 -14.96 16.72
N TYR A 132 6.59 -15.10 16.34
CA TYR A 132 6.92 -15.81 15.10
C TYR A 132 6.72 -17.33 15.17
N LYS A 133 6.54 -17.89 16.36
CA LYS A 133 5.99 -19.24 16.53
C LYS A 133 4.77 -19.47 15.64
N TRP A 134 3.89 -18.47 15.55
CA TRP A 134 2.66 -18.57 14.77
C TRP A 134 2.86 -18.33 13.27
N THR A 135 3.88 -17.59 12.88
CA THR A 135 4.33 -17.52 11.49
C THR A 135 4.88 -18.88 11.03
N GLN A 136 5.70 -19.51 11.86
CA GLN A 136 6.22 -20.87 11.63
C GLN A 136 5.09 -21.90 11.58
N TRP A 137 4.16 -21.83 12.50
CA TRP A 137 2.98 -22.70 12.50
C TRP A 137 2.15 -22.56 11.23
N ALA A 138 1.87 -21.35 10.77
CA ALA A 138 1.14 -21.10 9.53
C ALA A 138 1.86 -21.68 8.32
N PHE A 139 3.20 -21.55 8.27
CA PHE A 139 4.01 -22.17 7.24
C PHE A 139 3.86 -23.72 7.26
N LEU A 140 3.91 -24.36 8.45
CA LEU A 140 3.67 -25.81 8.56
C LEU A 140 2.29 -26.22 8.04
N LYS A 141 1.26 -25.43 8.35
CA LYS A 141 -0.10 -25.67 7.81
C LYS A 141 -0.15 -25.53 6.30
N MET A 142 0.55 -24.55 5.71
CA MET A 142 0.65 -24.39 4.25
C MET A 142 1.45 -25.54 3.61
N PHE A 143 2.49 -26.01 4.27
CA PHE A 143 3.24 -27.19 3.82
C PHE A 143 2.39 -28.46 3.85
N ASP A 144 1.53 -28.65 4.84
CA ASP A 144 0.63 -29.81 4.98
C ASP A 144 -0.72 -29.63 4.27
N SER A 145 -0.80 -28.68 3.34
CA SER A 145 -2.02 -28.39 2.57
C SER A 145 -1.75 -28.34 1.08
N TRP A 146 -2.80 -28.65 0.31
CA TRP A 146 -2.87 -28.44 -1.13
C TRP A 146 -4.12 -27.65 -1.50
N TYR A 147 -4.13 -27.00 -2.67
CA TYR A 147 -5.33 -26.34 -3.17
C TYR A 147 -6.14 -27.31 -4.02
N ASP A 148 -7.35 -27.62 -3.56
CA ASP A 148 -8.28 -28.48 -4.32
C ASP A 148 -9.09 -27.60 -5.31
N PRO A 149 -8.82 -27.69 -6.61
CA PRO A 149 -9.49 -26.87 -7.61
C PRO A 149 -10.98 -27.27 -7.82
N GLU A 150 -11.38 -28.49 -7.44
CA GLU A 150 -12.78 -28.93 -7.54
C GLU A 150 -13.64 -28.30 -6.45
N GLN A 151 -13.06 -28.00 -5.28
CA GLN A 151 -13.74 -27.37 -4.15
C GLN A 151 -13.38 -25.88 -3.97
N ASP A 152 -12.46 -25.37 -4.79
CA ASP A 152 -11.97 -23.99 -4.77
C ASP A 152 -11.47 -23.54 -3.37
N LYS A 153 -10.71 -24.41 -2.69
CA LYS A 153 -10.17 -24.15 -1.35
C LYS A 153 -8.98 -25.03 -1.00
N ALA A 154 -8.22 -24.58 0.01
CA ALA A 154 -7.17 -25.40 0.61
C ALA A 154 -7.76 -26.59 1.39
N ARG A 155 -7.08 -27.74 1.27
CA ARG A 155 -7.40 -29.01 1.95
C ARG A 155 -6.13 -29.61 2.51
N PRO A 156 -6.23 -30.48 3.56
CA PRO A 156 -5.09 -31.24 4.07
C PRO A 156 -4.43 -32.08 2.97
N ILE A 157 -3.12 -32.09 2.90
CA ILE A 157 -2.35 -32.86 1.91
C ILE A 157 -2.63 -34.38 1.98
N SER A 158 -3.02 -34.88 3.15
CA SER A 158 -3.42 -36.27 3.35
C SER A 158 -4.59 -36.72 2.49
N GLU A 159 -5.49 -35.79 2.13
CA GLU A 159 -6.60 -36.09 1.23
C GLU A 159 -6.13 -36.30 -0.22
N LEU A 160 -5.14 -35.53 -0.67
CA LEU A 160 -4.50 -35.75 -1.96
C LEU A 160 -3.72 -37.08 -1.99
N ILE A 161 -3.01 -37.39 -0.91
CA ILE A 161 -2.30 -38.67 -0.74
C ILE A 161 -3.30 -39.84 -0.87
N ALA A 162 -4.45 -39.75 -0.19
CA ALA A 162 -5.50 -40.78 -0.30
C ALA A 162 -6.05 -40.89 -1.74
N ARG A 163 -6.16 -39.80 -2.49
CA ARG A 163 -6.51 -39.86 -3.94
C ARG A 163 -5.44 -40.59 -4.75
N PHE A 164 -4.15 -40.27 -4.55
CA PHE A 164 -3.06 -40.98 -5.21
C PHE A 164 -3.04 -42.47 -4.91
N GLU A 165 -3.42 -42.87 -3.70
CA GLU A 165 -3.48 -44.31 -3.31
C GLU A 165 -4.69 -45.05 -3.89
N THR A 166 -5.76 -44.38 -4.27
CA THR A 166 -7.04 -45.03 -4.65
C THR A 166 -7.44 -44.79 -6.10
N THR A 167 -7.63 -43.53 -6.48
CA THR A 167 -8.17 -43.15 -7.81
C THR A 167 -7.14 -42.52 -8.74
N GLY A 168 -5.99 -42.10 -8.20
CA GLY A 168 -5.04 -41.23 -8.89
C GLY A 168 -5.53 -39.79 -8.97
N TRP A 169 -4.66 -38.91 -9.41
CA TRP A 169 -4.94 -37.50 -9.64
C TRP A 169 -4.02 -36.96 -10.75
N GLU A 170 -4.59 -36.26 -11.74
CA GLU A 170 -3.87 -35.76 -12.91
C GLU A 170 -3.01 -36.85 -13.60
N ASP A 171 -1.68 -36.63 -13.66
CA ASP A 171 -0.71 -37.54 -14.29
C ASP A 171 -0.17 -38.62 -13.34
N VAL A 172 -0.66 -38.73 -12.10
CA VAL A 172 -0.17 -39.69 -11.11
C VAL A 172 -1.20 -40.77 -10.86
N SER A 173 -0.94 -41.99 -11.38
CA SER A 173 -1.79 -43.15 -11.11
C SER A 173 -1.47 -43.84 -9.77
N PRO A 174 -2.39 -44.65 -9.21
CA PRO A 174 -2.13 -45.42 -7.98
C PRO A 174 -0.93 -46.33 -8.09
N GLU A 175 -0.69 -46.92 -9.25
CA GLU A 175 0.46 -47.81 -9.51
C GLU A 175 1.79 -46.99 -9.47
N GLN A 176 1.79 -45.84 -10.13
CA GLN A 176 2.96 -44.92 -10.11
C GLN A 176 3.26 -44.45 -8.70
N TRP A 177 2.23 -44.02 -7.97
CA TRP A 177 2.39 -43.61 -6.57
C TRP A 177 2.95 -44.70 -5.68
N LYS A 178 2.43 -45.93 -5.80
CA LYS A 178 2.87 -47.10 -5.03
C LYS A 178 4.30 -47.52 -5.36
N ALA A 179 4.73 -47.35 -6.60
CA ALA A 179 6.07 -47.72 -7.06
C ALA A 179 7.13 -46.64 -6.69
N ALA A 180 6.70 -45.40 -6.43
CA ALA A 180 7.57 -44.28 -6.16
C ALA A 180 8.30 -44.45 -4.80
N SER A 181 9.58 -44.07 -4.76
CA SER A 181 10.38 -43.96 -3.54
C SER A 181 9.87 -42.79 -2.68
N GLU A 182 10.25 -42.73 -1.41
CA GLU A 182 9.87 -41.63 -0.51
C GLU A 182 10.30 -40.24 -1.04
N LYS A 183 11.46 -40.17 -1.70
CA LYS A 183 11.90 -38.92 -2.33
C LYS A 183 11.01 -38.56 -3.50
N GLU A 184 10.72 -39.47 -4.40
CA GLU A 184 9.84 -39.23 -5.55
C GLU A 184 8.42 -38.83 -5.10
N LYS A 185 7.87 -39.48 -4.06
CA LYS A 185 6.60 -39.05 -3.45
C LYS A 185 6.67 -37.62 -2.91
N SER A 186 7.75 -37.29 -2.22
CA SER A 186 7.96 -35.90 -1.75
C SER A 186 8.01 -34.91 -2.91
N ASP A 187 8.74 -35.25 -3.97
CA ASP A 187 8.86 -34.38 -5.15
C ASP A 187 7.50 -34.22 -5.89
N ILE A 188 6.70 -35.30 -5.95
CA ILE A 188 5.32 -35.24 -6.46
C ILE A 188 4.46 -34.30 -5.60
N LEU A 189 4.48 -34.46 -4.27
CA LEU A 189 3.68 -33.64 -3.36
C LEU A 189 4.08 -32.16 -3.41
N MET A 190 5.37 -31.83 -3.66
CA MET A 190 5.85 -30.46 -3.82
C MET A 190 5.16 -29.73 -4.99
N ARG A 191 4.68 -30.45 -6.00
CA ARG A 191 3.92 -29.88 -7.12
C ARG A 191 2.55 -29.34 -6.71
N TYR A 192 2.03 -29.75 -5.54
CA TYR A 192 0.66 -29.44 -5.09
C TYR A 192 0.60 -28.65 -3.79
N ARG A 193 1.63 -28.74 -2.92
CA ARG A 193 1.65 -28.04 -1.63
C ARG A 193 1.47 -26.54 -1.80
N ILE A 194 0.77 -25.91 -0.83
CA ILE A 194 0.64 -24.44 -0.74
C ILE A 194 2.00 -23.79 -0.45
N ALA A 195 2.76 -24.29 0.51
CA ALA A 195 4.18 -23.96 0.70
C ALA A 195 5.04 -25.07 0.10
N TYR A 196 5.86 -24.73 -0.88
CA TYR A 196 6.65 -25.71 -1.61
C TYR A 196 8.06 -25.19 -1.91
N GLN A 197 8.99 -26.09 -2.20
CA GLN A 197 10.34 -25.79 -2.62
C GLN A 197 10.51 -26.10 -4.10
N GLY A 198 11.10 -25.17 -4.85
CA GLY A 198 11.34 -25.33 -6.28
C GLY A 198 12.41 -24.36 -6.81
N GLU A 199 12.97 -24.71 -7.97
CA GLU A 199 13.85 -23.79 -8.70
C GLU A 199 13.04 -22.66 -9.32
N THR A 200 13.53 -21.44 -9.14
CA THR A 200 12.93 -20.27 -9.75
C THR A 200 13.99 -19.21 -10.05
N SER A 201 13.70 -18.33 -11.01
CA SER A 201 14.51 -17.15 -11.27
C SER A 201 14.23 -16.08 -10.22
N VAL A 202 15.26 -15.60 -9.55
CA VAL A 202 15.17 -14.63 -8.46
C VAL A 202 16.01 -13.39 -8.75
N ASN A 203 15.61 -12.27 -8.14
CA ASN A 203 16.41 -11.04 -8.14
C ASN A 203 17.55 -11.18 -7.13
N TRP A 204 18.69 -11.65 -7.56
CA TRP A 204 19.88 -11.80 -6.71
C TRP A 204 20.67 -10.50 -6.64
N CYS A 205 21.00 -10.07 -5.43
CA CYS A 205 21.84 -8.91 -5.18
C CYS A 205 23.12 -9.34 -4.45
N GLU A 206 24.26 -9.42 -5.14
CA GLU A 206 25.55 -9.82 -4.55
C GLU A 206 25.99 -8.82 -3.48
N GLY A 207 25.77 -7.52 -3.70
CA GLY A 207 26.16 -6.48 -2.76
C GLY A 207 25.41 -6.54 -1.42
N LEU A 208 24.19 -7.06 -1.41
CA LEU A 208 23.39 -7.31 -0.22
C LEU A 208 23.43 -8.79 0.22
N GLY A 209 23.93 -9.68 -0.63
CA GLY A 209 24.05 -11.11 -0.39
C GLY A 209 22.71 -11.82 -0.17
N THR A 210 21.65 -11.36 -0.82
CA THR A 210 20.30 -11.89 -0.63
C THR A 210 19.44 -11.76 -1.88
N VAL A 211 18.37 -12.54 -1.91
CA VAL A 211 17.27 -12.39 -2.88
C VAL A 211 16.41 -11.19 -2.48
N LEU A 212 15.99 -10.41 -3.47
CA LEU A 212 15.13 -9.25 -3.33
C LEU A 212 13.77 -9.51 -3.97
N ALA A 213 12.72 -8.98 -3.35
CA ALA A 213 11.39 -8.92 -3.95
C ALA A 213 11.37 -7.91 -5.12
N ASN A 214 10.36 -7.97 -5.98
CA ASN A 214 10.29 -7.10 -7.16
C ASN A 214 10.16 -5.61 -6.80
N ASP A 215 9.52 -5.30 -5.69
CA ASP A 215 9.37 -3.95 -5.14
C ASP A 215 10.66 -3.42 -4.47
N GLU A 216 11.62 -4.30 -4.15
CA GLU A 216 12.95 -3.95 -3.64
C GLU A 216 13.97 -3.65 -4.77
N VAL A 217 13.56 -3.74 -6.05
CA VAL A 217 14.41 -3.50 -7.22
C VAL A 217 13.85 -2.37 -8.08
N LYS A 218 14.71 -1.40 -8.43
CA LYS A 218 14.37 -0.29 -9.32
C LYS A 218 15.49 -0.05 -10.31
N ASP A 219 15.15 -0.06 -11.61
CA ASP A 219 16.09 0.21 -12.69
C ASP A 219 17.35 -0.69 -12.64
N GLY A 220 17.16 -1.99 -12.34
CA GLY A 220 18.27 -2.97 -12.24
C GLY A 220 19.14 -2.84 -10.99
N LEU A 221 18.77 -1.96 -10.06
CA LEU A 221 19.50 -1.73 -8.81
C LEU A 221 18.61 -2.01 -7.60
N SER A 222 19.22 -2.43 -6.50
CA SER A 222 18.51 -2.52 -5.22
C SER A 222 18.08 -1.13 -4.75
N VAL A 223 16.82 -0.99 -4.32
CA VAL A 223 16.29 0.27 -3.73
C VAL A 223 17.16 0.68 -2.54
N ARG A 224 17.68 -0.31 -1.81
CA ARG A 224 18.58 -0.09 -0.69
C ARG A 224 20.03 -0.29 -1.13
N GLY A 225 20.84 0.74 -1.02
CA GLY A 225 22.28 0.69 -1.30
C GLY A 225 22.67 0.87 -2.78
N GLY A 226 21.71 0.81 -3.71
CA GLY A 226 21.99 1.02 -5.14
C GLY A 226 22.90 -0.04 -5.77
N PHE A 227 22.89 -1.28 -5.26
CA PHE A 227 23.71 -2.37 -5.77
C PHE A 227 23.09 -3.01 -7.01
N PRO A 228 23.90 -3.50 -7.95
CA PRO A 228 23.40 -4.25 -9.10
C PRO A 228 22.61 -5.49 -8.69
N VAL A 229 21.54 -5.77 -9.43
CA VAL A 229 20.68 -6.94 -9.24
C VAL A 229 20.67 -7.74 -10.53
N GLU A 230 20.82 -9.06 -10.42
CA GLU A 230 20.83 -9.98 -11.56
C GLU A 230 19.77 -11.08 -11.39
N GLN A 231 19.31 -11.63 -12.52
CA GLN A 231 18.42 -12.79 -12.50
C GLN A 231 19.25 -14.07 -12.32
N LYS A 232 18.97 -14.83 -11.26
CA LYS A 232 19.69 -16.07 -10.94
C LYS A 232 18.71 -17.19 -10.67
N LYS A 233 18.91 -18.38 -11.21
CA LYS A 233 18.14 -19.57 -10.83
C LYS A 233 18.63 -20.08 -9.48
N MET A 234 17.70 -20.21 -8.54
CA MET A 234 17.95 -20.72 -7.19
C MET A 234 16.79 -21.56 -6.70
N THR A 235 17.08 -22.59 -5.92
CA THR A 235 16.05 -23.31 -5.17
C THR A 235 15.54 -22.42 -4.04
N GLN A 236 14.23 -22.19 -3.99
CA GLN A 236 13.59 -21.29 -3.03
C GLN A 236 12.32 -21.93 -2.46
N TRP A 237 12.01 -21.63 -1.21
CA TRP A 237 10.65 -21.79 -0.71
C TRP A 237 9.73 -20.78 -1.40
N GLN A 238 8.53 -21.24 -1.73
CA GLN A 238 7.53 -20.43 -2.41
C GLN A 238 6.15 -20.70 -1.79
N LEU A 239 5.26 -19.69 -1.85
CA LEU A 239 3.85 -19.83 -1.48
C LEU A 239 2.99 -19.76 -2.73
N ARG A 240 2.07 -20.70 -2.90
CA ARG A 240 1.17 -20.84 -4.06
C ARG A 240 0.02 -19.82 -4.00
N VAL A 241 0.35 -18.54 -3.96
CA VAL A 241 -0.61 -17.43 -3.95
C VAL A 241 -1.45 -17.41 -5.23
N SER A 242 -0.87 -17.84 -6.35
CA SER A 242 -1.55 -17.92 -7.65
C SER A 242 -2.79 -18.82 -7.62
N ALA A 243 -2.83 -19.85 -6.77
CA ALA A 243 -4.01 -20.70 -6.61
C ALA A 243 -5.24 -19.95 -6.07
N TYR A 244 -5.02 -18.85 -5.36
CA TYR A 244 -6.07 -17.99 -4.82
C TYR A 244 -6.44 -16.79 -5.71
N ALA A 245 -5.81 -16.65 -6.88
CA ALA A 245 -5.94 -15.47 -7.73
C ALA A 245 -7.40 -15.13 -8.08
N GLY A 246 -8.21 -16.12 -8.43
CA GLY A 246 -9.64 -15.94 -8.72
C GLY A 246 -10.39 -15.40 -7.50
N ARG A 247 -10.26 -16.05 -6.35
CA ARG A 247 -10.92 -15.67 -5.11
C ARG A 247 -10.48 -14.31 -4.60
N LEU A 248 -9.19 -13.95 -4.79
CA LEU A 248 -8.66 -12.61 -4.47
C LEU A 248 -9.31 -11.53 -5.33
N LEU A 249 -9.60 -11.80 -6.61
CA LEU A 249 -10.32 -10.87 -7.48
C LEU A 249 -11.80 -10.76 -7.13
N ASP A 250 -12.48 -11.90 -7.04
CA ASP A 250 -13.94 -11.94 -6.89
C ASP A 250 -14.44 -11.32 -5.58
N SER A 251 -13.62 -11.32 -4.54
CA SER A 251 -13.96 -10.72 -3.25
C SER A 251 -13.67 -9.22 -3.16
N LEU A 252 -12.95 -8.60 -4.12
CA LEU A 252 -12.65 -7.16 -4.08
C LEU A 252 -13.89 -6.28 -4.06
N ASP A 253 -14.95 -6.66 -4.76
CA ASP A 253 -16.17 -5.85 -4.87
C ASP A 253 -16.93 -5.72 -3.55
N ARG A 254 -16.71 -6.66 -2.63
CA ARG A 254 -17.32 -6.63 -1.28
C ARG A 254 -16.62 -5.70 -0.30
N LEU A 255 -15.40 -5.22 -0.62
CA LEU A 255 -14.56 -4.44 0.26
C LEU A 255 -14.88 -2.94 0.12
N ASP A 256 -14.94 -2.22 1.25
CA ASP A 256 -15.05 -0.76 1.29
C ASP A 256 -13.66 -0.12 1.13
N TRP A 257 -13.10 -0.31 -0.06
CA TRP A 257 -11.80 0.20 -0.46
C TRP A 257 -11.95 1.15 -1.64
N SER A 258 -11.03 2.08 -1.81
CA SER A 258 -11.05 3.00 -2.96
C SER A 258 -10.96 2.25 -4.29
N ASP A 259 -11.65 2.76 -5.32
CA ASP A 259 -11.61 2.16 -6.66
C ASP A 259 -10.20 2.08 -7.22
N ALA A 260 -9.38 3.10 -6.94
CA ALA A 260 -7.97 3.12 -7.35
C ALA A 260 -7.17 1.95 -6.76
N LEU A 261 -7.36 1.64 -5.47
CA LEU A 261 -6.69 0.53 -4.81
C LEU A 261 -7.17 -0.84 -5.34
N LYS A 262 -8.49 -0.99 -5.51
CA LYS A 262 -9.07 -2.20 -6.13
C LYS A 262 -8.52 -2.42 -7.53
N GLU A 263 -8.40 -1.36 -8.32
CA GLU A 263 -7.85 -1.44 -9.67
C GLU A 263 -6.36 -1.80 -9.69
N MET A 264 -5.57 -1.28 -8.73
CA MET A 264 -4.18 -1.70 -8.56
C MET A 264 -4.07 -3.20 -8.32
N GLN A 265 -4.92 -3.78 -7.46
CA GLN A 265 -4.94 -5.21 -7.20
C GLN A 265 -5.44 -6.01 -8.41
N ARG A 266 -6.53 -5.57 -9.10
CA ARG A 266 -7.00 -6.22 -10.32
C ARG A 266 -5.92 -6.29 -11.38
N ASN A 267 -5.22 -5.19 -11.60
CA ASN A 267 -4.12 -5.11 -12.57
C ASN A 267 -2.93 -5.99 -12.17
N TRP A 268 -2.61 -6.07 -10.88
CA TRP A 268 -1.52 -6.91 -10.38
C TRP A 268 -1.84 -8.39 -10.51
N ILE A 269 -3.04 -8.80 -10.12
CA ILE A 269 -3.51 -10.19 -10.24
C ILE A 269 -3.68 -10.57 -11.72
N GLY A 270 -4.21 -9.65 -12.54
CA GLY A 270 -4.19 -9.71 -14.00
C GLY A 270 -4.87 -10.93 -14.59
N ARG A 271 -6.19 -11.06 -14.42
CA ARG A 271 -6.99 -12.14 -15.03
C ARG A 271 -7.05 -12.01 -16.54
N SER A 272 -6.74 -13.08 -17.25
CA SER A 272 -6.85 -13.19 -18.69
C SER A 272 -7.61 -14.46 -19.06
N GLU A 273 -8.71 -14.33 -19.79
CA GLU A 273 -9.48 -15.44 -20.32
C GLU A 273 -9.12 -15.66 -21.78
N GLY A 274 -8.69 -16.86 -22.09
CA GLY A 274 -8.22 -17.18 -23.44
C GLY A 274 -8.29 -18.68 -23.72
N THR A 275 -7.44 -19.10 -24.63
CA THR A 275 -7.36 -20.48 -25.13
C THR A 275 -5.92 -20.94 -25.13
N GLU A 276 -5.64 -22.08 -24.55
CA GLU A 276 -4.43 -22.85 -24.83
C GLU A 276 -4.62 -23.61 -26.14
N MET A 277 -3.65 -23.54 -27.04
CA MET A 277 -3.62 -24.29 -28.29
C MET A 277 -2.29 -24.97 -28.44
N VAL A 278 -2.31 -26.16 -29.06
CA VAL A 278 -1.11 -26.96 -29.31
C VAL A 278 -0.70 -26.81 -30.77
N PHE A 279 0.53 -26.32 -30.98
CA PHE A 279 1.19 -26.33 -32.27
C PHE A 279 2.16 -27.52 -32.32
N ASP A 280 2.08 -28.34 -33.31
CA ASP A 280 3.18 -29.27 -33.59
C ASP A 280 4.38 -28.47 -34.12
N THR A 281 5.59 -28.87 -33.79
CA THR A 281 6.80 -28.17 -34.23
C THR A 281 7.77 -29.12 -34.91
N VAL A 282 8.51 -28.59 -35.87
CA VAL A 282 9.49 -29.35 -36.66
C VAL A 282 10.89 -28.75 -36.43
N CYS A 283 11.80 -29.53 -35.85
CA CYS A 283 13.21 -29.22 -35.67
C CYS A 283 14.09 -30.29 -36.28
N GLY A 284 14.51 -30.10 -37.54
CA GLY A 284 15.11 -31.16 -38.33
C GLY A 284 14.12 -32.29 -38.57
N ASP A 285 14.45 -33.52 -38.14
CA ASP A 285 13.56 -34.70 -38.24
C ASP A 285 12.72 -34.92 -36.97
N ARG A 286 12.82 -34.02 -35.98
CA ARG A 286 12.10 -34.14 -34.70
C ARG A 286 10.81 -33.35 -34.72
N HIS A 287 9.73 -33.97 -34.19
CA HIS A 287 8.46 -33.33 -33.94
C HIS A 287 8.22 -33.24 -32.43
N MET A 288 7.65 -32.13 -31.96
CA MET A 288 7.24 -31.98 -30.57
C MET A 288 6.08 -31.01 -30.46
N PRO A 289 5.14 -31.22 -29.53
CA PRO A 289 4.05 -30.27 -29.29
C PRO A 289 4.52 -29.08 -28.50
N VAL A 290 4.12 -27.87 -28.90
CA VAL A 290 4.31 -26.62 -28.15
C VAL A 290 2.95 -26.02 -27.85
N THR A 291 2.65 -25.80 -26.59
CA THR A 291 1.43 -25.16 -26.14
C THR A 291 1.62 -23.65 -26.10
N ILE A 292 0.72 -22.91 -26.73
CA ILE A 292 0.63 -21.44 -26.63
C ILE A 292 -0.63 -21.03 -25.88
N PHE A 293 -0.65 -19.82 -25.31
CA PHE A 293 -1.85 -19.20 -24.77
C PHE A 293 -2.17 -17.92 -25.53
N THR A 294 -3.43 -17.74 -25.92
CA THR A 294 -3.89 -16.53 -26.59
C THR A 294 -5.26 -16.08 -26.09
N THR A 295 -5.46 -14.77 -25.94
CA THR A 295 -6.76 -14.14 -25.70
C THR A 295 -7.52 -13.86 -27.01
N ARG A 296 -6.88 -14.10 -28.16
CA ARG A 296 -7.36 -13.81 -29.50
C ARG A 296 -7.32 -15.05 -30.39
N ALA A 297 -8.05 -16.09 -29.96
CA ALA A 297 -8.18 -17.33 -30.76
C ALA A 297 -8.73 -17.11 -32.17
N ASP A 298 -9.53 -16.05 -32.36
CA ASP A 298 -10.06 -15.60 -33.65
C ASP A 298 -8.98 -15.24 -34.66
N THR A 299 -7.78 -14.85 -34.21
CA THR A 299 -6.70 -14.42 -35.10
C THR A 299 -5.76 -15.52 -35.56
N ILE A 300 -6.06 -16.78 -35.27
CA ILE A 300 -5.22 -17.95 -35.61
C ILE A 300 -4.87 -18.02 -37.10
N PHE A 301 -5.75 -17.60 -37.99
CA PHE A 301 -5.53 -17.58 -39.43
C PHE A 301 -4.52 -16.52 -39.91
N GLY A 302 -4.19 -15.56 -39.08
CA GLY A 302 -3.18 -14.53 -39.35
C GLY A 302 -1.83 -14.76 -38.70
N VAL A 303 -1.62 -15.94 -38.11
CA VAL A 303 -0.33 -16.32 -37.52
C VAL A 303 0.71 -16.48 -38.60
N THR A 304 1.80 -15.71 -38.52
CA THR A 304 2.89 -15.75 -39.53
C THR A 304 4.23 -16.14 -38.92
N PHE A 305 4.33 -16.18 -37.60
CA PHE A 305 5.49 -16.73 -36.88
C PHE A 305 5.10 -17.07 -35.44
N MET A 306 5.97 -17.81 -34.76
CA MET A 306 5.89 -18.07 -33.33
C MET A 306 7.09 -17.46 -32.64
N VAL A 307 6.95 -17.13 -31.34
CA VAL A 307 8.03 -16.58 -30.55
C VAL A 307 8.15 -17.27 -29.20
N LEU A 308 9.39 -17.62 -28.84
CA LEU A 308 9.74 -18.20 -27.54
C LEU A 308 10.40 -17.14 -26.65
N ALA A 309 10.10 -17.22 -25.37
CA ALA A 309 10.85 -16.46 -24.37
C ALA A 309 12.30 -16.98 -24.28
N PRO A 310 13.31 -16.08 -24.17
CA PRO A 310 14.72 -16.49 -24.12
C PRO A 310 15.09 -17.41 -22.94
N GLU A 311 14.30 -17.38 -21.86
CA GLU A 311 14.46 -18.23 -20.68
C GLU A 311 13.77 -19.59 -20.78
N SER A 312 12.95 -19.81 -21.79
CA SER A 312 12.21 -21.06 -21.97
C SER A 312 13.14 -22.23 -22.26
N GLU A 313 12.88 -23.37 -21.66
CA GLU A 313 13.58 -24.62 -21.94
C GLU A 313 13.35 -25.10 -23.38
N LEU A 314 12.26 -24.67 -24.01
CA LEU A 314 11.97 -24.96 -25.42
C LEU A 314 13.03 -24.36 -26.36
N VAL A 315 13.75 -23.30 -25.95
CA VAL A 315 14.80 -22.69 -26.77
C VAL A 315 15.89 -23.71 -27.11
N GLN A 316 16.36 -24.49 -26.12
CA GLN A 316 17.38 -25.53 -26.38
C GLN A 316 16.84 -26.67 -27.24
N GLN A 317 15.55 -27.02 -27.05
CA GLN A 317 14.93 -28.15 -27.78
C GLN A 317 14.60 -27.81 -29.22
N LEU A 318 14.31 -26.53 -29.51
CA LEU A 318 13.86 -26.06 -30.84
C LEU A 318 14.94 -25.24 -31.57
N THR A 319 16.15 -25.17 -31.07
CA THR A 319 17.28 -24.57 -31.79
C THR A 319 18.01 -25.62 -32.60
N THR A 320 18.13 -25.39 -33.92
CA THR A 320 18.91 -26.24 -34.79
C THR A 320 20.43 -26.04 -34.60
N GLU A 321 21.23 -27.04 -34.90
CA GLU A 321 22.66 -26.99 -34.59
C GLU A 321 23.39 -25.84 -35.32
N ASP A 322 22.96 -25.49 -36.53
CA ASP A 322 23.52 -24.34 -37.31
C ASP A 322 23.15 -22.98 -36.75
N ARG A 323 22.17 -22.89 -35.85
CA ARG A 323 21.73 -21.64 -35.19
C ARG A 323 22.18 -21.52 -33.74
N LYS A 324 22.76 -22.56 -33.19
CA LYS A 324 23.05 -22.67 -31.76
C LYS A 324 23.90 -21.52 -31.21
N GLU A 325 25.00 -21.20 -31.89
CA GLU A 325 25.92 -20.15 -31.45
C GLU A 325 25.23 -18.77 -31.41
N GLU A 326 24.45 -18.45 -32.45
CA GLU A 326 23.73 -17.17 -32.56
C GLU A 326 22.62 -17.06 -31.46
N VAL A 327 21.88 -18.14 -31.21
CA VAL A 327 20.83 -18.19 -30.18
C VAL A 327 21.44 -18.09 -28.79
N GLU A 328 22.50 -18.81 -28.48
CA GLU A 328 23.20 -18.74 -27.19
C GLU A 328 23.72 -17.35 -26.88
N ALA A 329 24.33 -16.68 -27.88
CA ALA A 329 24.81 -15.30 -27.75
C ALA A 329 23.64 -14.32 -27.47
N TYR A 330 22.52 -14.47 -28.16
CA TYR A 330 21.35 -13.63 -27.96
C TYR A 330 20.74 -13.83 -26.57
N VAL A 331 20.55 -15.07 -26.15
CA VAL A 331 20.01 -15.42 -24.82
C VAL A 331 20.91 -14.85 -23.70
N ALA A 332 22.25 -14.97 -23.85
CA ALA A 332 23.19 -14.41 -22.89
C ALA A 332 23.12 -12.88 -22.79
N ALA A 333 22.86 -12.20 -23.89
CA ALA A 333 22.69 -10.74 -23.91
C ALA A 333 21.38 -10.31 -23.21
N VAL A 334 20.27 -11.01 -23.48
CA VAL A 334 18.95 -10.70 -22.88
C VAL A 334 18.92 -10.97 -21.38
N ARG A 335 19.62 -11.99 -20.89
CA ARG A 335 19.69 -12.31 -19.45
C ARG A 335 20.25 -11.16 -18.59
N LYS A 336 20.95 -10.21 -19.18
CA LYS A 336 21.47 -9.02 -18.49
C LYS A 336 20.43 -7.93 -18.29
N LYS A 337 19.27 -8.03 -18.95
CA LYS A 337 18.16 -7.07 -18.87
C LYS A 337 17.11 -7.53 -17.86
N THR A 338 16.54 -6.59 -17.10
CA THR A 338 15.39 -6.84 -16.25
C THR A 338 14.10 -6.99 -17.07
N GLU A 339 13.10 -7.67 -16.53
CA GLU A 339 11.77 -7.77 -17.19
C GLU A 339 11.16 -6.38 -17.45
N ARG A 340 11.39 -5.43 -16.55
CA ARG A 340 10.87 -4.06 -16.69
C ARG A 340 11.53 -3.32 -17.85
N GLU A 341 12.85 -3.46 -18.02
CA GLU A 341 13.56 -2.91 -19.17
C GLU A 341 13.07 -3.52 -20.47
N ARG A 342 12.87 -4.84 -20.52
CA ARG A 342 12.33 -5.57 -21.68
C ARG A 342 10.92 -5.11 -22.06
N ILE A 343 10.06 -4.78 -21.09
CA ILE A 343 8.70 -4.27 -21.34
C ILE A 343 8.74 -2.79 -21.76
N SER A 344 9.65 -1.99 -21.19
CA SER A 344 9.73 -0.54 -21.43
C SER A 344 10.47 -0.19 -22.73
N GLU A 345 11.40 -1.02 -23.20
CA GLU A 345 12.20 -0.83 -24.42
C GLU A 345 11.44 -1.23 -25.71
N THR A 346 10.13 -1.05 -25.76
CA THR A 346 9.30 -1.33 -26.96
C THR A 346 9.76 -0.62 -28.25
N LYS A 347 10.76 0.24 -28.16
CA LYS A 347 11.36 0.94 -29.32
C LYS A 347 12.49 0.17 -30.01
N SER A 348 13.13 -0.81 -29.38
CA SER A 348 14.17 -1.63 -29.98
C SER A 348 13.71 -3.09 -30.07
N VAL A 349 13.15 -3.46 -31.21
CA VAL A 349 12.78 -4.85 -31.49
C VAL A 349 14.03 -5.67 -31.75
N THR A 350 14.25 -6.76 -30.99
CA THR A 350 15.37 -7.70 -31.19
C THR A 350 14.86 -9.14 -31.22
N GLY A 351 15.58 -10.03 -31.88
CA GLY A 351 15.24 -11.44 -31.94
C GLY A 351 16.21 -12.23 -32.81
N VAL A 352 16.16 -13.56 -32.65
CA VAL A 352 16.98 -14.51 -33.42
C VAL A 352 16.11 -15.68 -33.89
N PHE A 353 16.32 -16.16 -35.07
CA PHE A 353 15.62 -17.32 -35.63
C PHE A 353 16.19 -18.63 -35.05
N SER A 354 15.31 -19.53 -34.60
CA SER A 354 15.71 -20.79 -34.00
C SER A 354 16.18 -21.86 -34.98
N GLY A 355 15.80 -21.71 -36.26
CA GLY A 355 15.95 -22.75 -37.28
C GLY A 355 14.76 -23.72 -37.39
N SER A 356 13.80 -23.64 -36.50
CA SER A 356 12.63 -24.53 -36.42
C SER A 356 11.34 -23.86 -36.86
N TYR A 357 10.34 -24.64 -37.11
CA TYR A 357 9.01 -24.20 -37.57
C TYR A 357 7.90 -24.78 -36.73
N GLY A 358 6.84 -24.01 -36.47
CA GLY A 358 5.59 -24.46 -35.92
C GLY A 358 4.55 -24.73 -37.02
N ILE A 359 3.69 -25.70 -36.83
CA ILE A 359 2.59 -26.00 -37.75
C ILE A 359 1.32 -25.43 -37.18
N ASN A 360 0.71 -24.50 -37.89
CA ASN A 360 -0.58 -23.90 -37.49
C ASN A 360 -1.66 -25.01 -37.50
N PRO A 361 -2.32 -25.30 -36.36
CA PRO A 361 -3.25 -26.42 -36.24
C PRO A 361 -4.52 -26.28 -37.09
N LEU A 362 -4.87 -25.05 -37.56
CA LEU A 362 -6.06 -24.85 -38.39
C LEU A 362 -5.76 -24.72 -39.88
N THR A 363 -4.60 -24.18 -40.25
CA THR A 363 -4.23 -23.99 -41.68
C THR A 363 -3.29 -25.07 -42.20
N GLY A 364 -2.54 -25.74 -41.31
CA GLY A 364 -1.48 -26.69 -41.66
C GLY A 364 -0.21 -26.01 -42.17
N GLU A 365 -0.14 -24.70 -42.20
CA GLU A 365 1.01 -23.95 -42.68
C GLU A 365 2.16 -23.95 -41.66
N GLN A 366 3.37 -24.04 -42.18
CA GLN A 366 4.58 -23.91 -41.36
C GLN A 366 4.94 -22.43 -41.15
N VAL A 367 5.14 -22.02 -39.90
CA VAL A 367 5.56 -20.68 -39.50
C VAL A 367 6.87 -20.73 -38.74
N PRO A 368 7.84 -19.80 -38.99
CA PRO A 368 9.13 -19.83 -38.33
C PRO A 368 9.03 -19.56 -36.84
N ILE A 369 9.88 -20.22 -36.03
CA ILE A 369 9.97 -20.03 -34.59
C ILE A 369 11.15 -19.11 -34.29
N TRP A 370 10.87 -17.98 -33.68
CA TRP A 370 11.85 -16.98 -33.25
C TRP A 370 12.03 -16.96 -31.72
N ILE A 371 13.13 -16.44 -31.25
CA ILE A 371 13.38 -16.14 -29.84
C ILE A 371 13.49 -14.63 -29.70
N SER A 372 12.71 -14.03 -28.80
CA SER A 372 12.72 -12.58 -28.62
C SER A 372 12.42 -12.16 -27.17
N GLU A 373 13.08 -11.07 -26.75
CA GLU A 373 12.99 -10.50 -25.42
C GLU A 373 11.63 -9.92 -25.07
N TYR A 374 10.73 -9.63 -26.03
CA TYR A 374 9.39 -9.13 -25.74
C TYR A 374 8.41 -10.22 -25.22
N VAL A 375 8.79 -11.49 -25.31
CA VAL A 375 8.04 -12.60 -24.72
C VAL A 375 8.68 -13.00 -23.40
N LEU A 376 7.85 -13.13 -22.36
CA LEU A 376 8.28 -13.48 -21.01
C LEU A 376 7.91 -14.91 -20.66
N ALA A 377 8.84 -15.69 -20.12
CA ALA A 377 8.60 -17.08 -19.75
C ALA A 377 7.59 -17.23 -18.61
N GLY A 378 7.48 -16.23 -17.74
CA GLY A 378 6.55 -16.24 -16.61
C GLY A 378 5.10 -15.86 -16.96
N TYR A 379 4.79 -15.56 -18.22
CA TYR A 379 3.43 -15.25 -18.67
C TYR A 379 2.96 -16.28 -19.69
N GLY A 380 1.90 -17.02 -19.37
CA GLY A 380 1.39 -18.09 -20.20
C GLY A 380 2.32 -19.31 -20.25
N THR A 381 2.63 -19.80 -21.44
CA THR A 381 3.47 -20.99 -21.68
C THR A 381 4.92 -20.65 -22.01
N GLY A 382 5.30 -19.35 -22.05
CA GLY A 382 6.59 -18.91 -22.55
C GLY A 382 6.76 -19.02 -24.07
N ALA A 383 5.69 -19.36 -24.77
CA ALA A 383 5.58 -19.39 -26.22
C ALA A 383 4.32 -18.67 -26.68
N ILE A 384 4.40 -17.90 -27.74
CA ILE A 384 3.24 -17.20 -28.33
C ILE A 384 3.12 -17.51 -29.83
N MET A 385 1.89 -17.50 -30.34
CA MET A 385 1.62 -17.29 -31.75
C MET A 385 1.61 -15.78 -32.03
N ALA A 386 2.28 -15.34 -33.10
CA ALA A 386 2.39 -13.94 -33.45
C ALA A 386 1.47 -13.57 -34.62
N VAL A 387 0.70 -12.51 -34.44
CA VAL A 387 -0.30 -12.03 -35.42
C VAL A 387 -0.04 -10.54 -35.71
N PRO A 388 0.92 -10.22 -36.60
CA PRO A 388 1.40 -8.86 -36.81
C PRO A 388 0.32 -7.87 -37.29
N ALA A 389 -0.73 -8.33 -37.95
CA ALA A 389 -1.80 -7.44 -38.36
C ALA A 389 -2.62 -6.89 -37.18
N HIS A 390 -2.62 -7.57 -36.01
CA HIS A 390 -3.54 -7.28 -34.88
C HIS A 390 -2.86 -7.23 -33.51
N ASP A 391 -1.52 -7.14 -33.46
CA ASP A 391 -0.72 -6.85 -32.27
C ASP A 391 0.47 -5.97 -32.65
N SER A 392 0.60 -4.84 -31.99
CA SER A 392 1.60 -3.81 -32.30
C SER A 392 3.04 -4.27 -32.10
N ARG A 393 3.31 -5.18 -31.14
CA ARG A 393 4.64 -5.74 -30.89
C ARG A 393 5.01 -6.73 -32.00
N ASP A 394 4.08 -7.61 -32.36
CA ASP A 394 4.23 -8.56 -33.47
C ASP A 394 4.40 -7.83 -34.80
N TYR A 395 3.69 -6.69 -34.97
CA TYR A 395 3.81 -5.85 -36.15
C TYR A 395 5.22 -5.27 -36.28
N ALA A 396 5.74 -4.66 -35.20
CA ALA A 396 7.07 -4.09 -35.18
C ALA A 396 8.14 -5.15 -35.46
N PHE A 397 7.95 -6.34 -34.91
CA PHE A 397 8.84 -7.50 -35.16
C PHE A 397 8.79 -7.95 -36.62
N ALA A 398 7.59 -8.15 -37.17
CA ALA A 398 7.41 -8.57 -38.54
C ALA A 398 7.99 -7.56 -39.55
N LYS A 399 7.81 -6.25 -39.32
CA LYS A 399 8.42 -5.20 -40.16
C LYS A 399 9.94 -5.25 -40.14
N LYS A 400 10.54 -5.43 -38.94
CA LYS A 400 12.00 -5.50 -38.81
C LYS A 400 12.61 -6.72 -39.50
N PHE A 401 11.98 -7.88 -39.38
CA PHE A 401 12.50 -9.16 -39.91
C PHE A 401 11.85 -9.55 -41.24
N ASN A 402 11.11 -8.63 -41.85
CA ASN A 402 10.44 -8.81 -43.15
C ASN A 402 9.56 -10.05 -43.22
N LEU A 403 8.77 -10.28 -42.16
CA LEU A 403 7.81 -11.39 -42.06
C LEU A 403 6.44 -10.99 -42.63
N PRO A 404 5.63 -11.93 -43.11
CA PRO A 404 4.30 -11.64 -43.64
C PRO A 404 3.35 -10.99 -42.61
N ILE A 405 2.47 -10.10 -43.09
CA ILE A 405 1.41 -9.45 -42.29
C ILE A 405 0.09 -9.70 -43.02
N ILE A 406 -0.80 -10.46 -42.39
CA ILE A 406 -2.08 -10.90 -42.97
C ILE A 406 -3.23 -10.22 -42.23
N PRO A 407 -3.94 -9.24 -42.84
CA PRO A 407 -5.09 -8.61 -42.22
C PRO A 407 -6.28 -9.57 -42.12
N LEU A 408 -6.97 -9.59 -40.98
CA LEU A 408 -8.10 -10.48 -40.68
C LEU A 408 -9.42 -9.73 -40.47
N ILE A 409 -9.42 -8.40 -40.58
CA ILE A 409 -10.61 -7.56 -40.43
C ILE A 409 -10.83 -6.80 -41.73
N GLU A 410 -12.07 -6.78 -42.22
CA GLU A 410 -12.44 -6.11 -43.46
C GLU A 410 -12.14 -4.60 -43.40
N GLY A 411 -11.43 -4.11 -44.43
CA GLY A 411 -11.14 -2.69 -44.58
C GLY A 411 -10.11 -2.13 -43.62
N CYS A 412 -9.46 -2.95 -42.76
CA CYS A 412 -8.37 -2.45 -41.94
C CYS A 412 -7.10 -2.20 -42.78
N ASP A 413 -6.47 -1.03 -42.57
CA ASP A 413 -5.18 -0.69 -43.16
C ASP A 413 -4.05 -1.03 -42.19
N VAL A 414 -3.21 -1.98 -42.60
CA VAL A 414 -2.05 -2.48 -41.84
C VAL A 414 -0.72 -2.10 -42.52
N SER A 415 -0.73 -1.13 -43.42
CA SER A 415 0.48 -0.71 -44.17
C SER A 415 1.53 -0.04 -43.27
N GLU A 416 1.09 0.83 -42.33
CA GLU A 416 1.94 1.62 -41.47
C GLU A 416 1.91 1.20 -40.00
N GLN A 417 0.83 0.55 -39.54
CA GLN A 417 0.66 0.09 -38.15
C GLN A 417 -0.30 -1.08 -38.09
N SER A 418 -0.28 -1.81 -36.95
CA SER A 418 -1.27 -2.87 -36.67
C SER A 418 -2.65 -2.29 -36.39
N PHE A 419 -3.67 -3.12 -36.57
CA PHE A 419 -5.06 -2.86 -36.19
C PHE A 419 -5.41 -3.66 -34.94
N ASP A 420 -5.12 -3.13 -33.76
CA ASP A 420 -5.25 -3.84 -32.47
C ASP A 420 -6.69 -3.84 -31.91
N ALA A 421 -7.60 -3.07 -32.51
CA ALA A 421 -9.00 -2.98 -32.08
C ALA A 421 -9.71 -4.33 -32.20
N LYS A 422 -10.53 -4.66 -31.20
CA LYS A 422 -11.35 -5.88 -31.17
C LYS A 422 -12.74 -5.63 -31.76
N ASP A 423 -12.81 -4.94 -32.90
CA ASP A 423 -14.05 -4.56 -33.57
C ASP A 423 -13.91 -4.68 -35.08
N GLY A 424 -15.00 -4.99 -35.76
CA GLY A 424 -15.08 -5.18 -37.20
C GLY A 424 -15.60 -6.56 -37.60
N ILE A 425 -15.52 -6.83 -38.91
CA ILE A 425 -15.97 -8.08 -39.54
C ILE A 425 -14.74 -8.90 -39.94
N MET A 426 -14.73 -10.18 -39.64
CA MET A 426 -13.62 -11.09 -39.96
C MET A 426 -13.54 -11.35 -41.45
N CYS A 427 -12.33 -11.36 -41.99
CA CYS A 427 -11.99 -11.80 -43.34
C CYS A 427 -10.70 -12.64 -43.30
N ASN A 428 -10.34 -13.34 -44.36
CA ASN A 428 -9.16 -14.22 -44.45
C ASN A 428 -9.05 -15.23 -43.30
N SER A 429 -10.19 -15.62 -42.70
CA SER A 429 -10.26 -16.38 -41.43
C SER A 429 -11.09 -17.62 -41.51
N GLY A 430 -11.14 -18.27 -42.70
CA GLY A 430 -11.84 -19.54 -42.91
C GLY A 430 -13.30 -19.50 -42.46
N PHE A 431 -13.69 -20.39 -41.54
CA PHE A 431 -15.06 -20.47 -41.01
C PHE A 431 -15.51 -19.24 -40.18
N LEU A 432 -14.61 -18.36 -39.81
CA LEU A 432 -14.91 -17.14 -39.07
C LEU A 432 -15.24 -15.94 -39.98
N ASN A 433 -15.05 -16.06 -41.29
CA ASN A 433 -15.33 -15.00 -42.25
C ASN A 433 -16.76 -14.48 -42.15
N GLY A 434 -16.95 -13.16 -42.16
CA GLY A 434 -18.25 -12.52 -42.05
C GLY A 434 -18.79 -12.36 -40.62
N MET A 435 -18.13 -12.94 -39.63
CA MET A 435 -18.50 -12.78 -38.21
C MET A 435 -17.99 -11.48 -37.66
N LYS A 436 -18.68 -10.90 -36.66
CA LYS A 436 -18.12 -9.84 -35.84
C LYS A 436 -16.99 -10.41 -34.99
N VAL A 437 -15.94 -9.63 -34.74
CA VAL A 437 -14.77 -10.06 -33.95
C VAL A 437 -15.17 -10.67 -32.61
N LYS A 438 -16.13 -10.08 -31.90
CA LYS A 438 -16.60 -10.59 -30.61
C LYS A 438 -17.18 -12.00 -30.71
N ASP A 439 -17.97 -12.27 -31.75
CA ASP A 439 -18.60 -13.58 -31.97
C ASP A 439 -17.58 -14.58 -32.50
N ALA A 440 -16.63 -14.12 -33.31
CA ALA A 440 -15.53 -14.93 -33.84
C ALA A 440 -14.59 -15.45 -32.75
N ILE A 441 -14.32 -14.66 -31.70
CA ILE A 441 -13.53 -15.08 -30.54
C ILE A 441 -14.17 -16.32 -29.88
N GLU A 442 -15.46 -16.27 -29.60
CA GLU A 442 -16.16 -17.40 -28.99
C GLU A 442 -16.27 -18.62 -29.94
N ALA A 443 -16.60 -18.38 -31.22
CA ALA A 443 -16.66 -19.44 -32.23
C ALA A 443 -15.29 -20.15 -32.41
N ALA A 444 -14.20 -19.41 -32.36
CA ALA A 444 -12.85 -19.98 -32.42
C ALA A 444 -12.53 -20.83 -31.18
N LYS A 445 -12.89 -20.37 -29.97
CA LYS A 445 -12.75 -21.17 -28.75
C LYS A 445 -13.55 -22.45 -28.79
N ASP A 446 -14.81 -22.38 -29.22
CA ASP A 446 -15.68 -23.57 -29.39
C ASP A 446 -15.09 -24.57 -30.40
N TYR A 447 -14.57 -24.06 -31.51
CA TYR A 447 -13.94 -24.89 -32.53
C TYR A 447 -12.70 -25.62 -32.03
N VAL A 448 -11.82 -24.89 -31.31
CA VAL A 448 -10.58 -25.46 -30.76
C VAL A 448 -10.88 -26.59 -29.77
N GLU A 449 -11.87 -26.41 -28.90
CA GLU A 449 -12.28 -27.46 -27.94
C GLU A 449 -12.94 -28.66 -28.64
N ALA A 450 -13.88 -28.40 -29.55
CA ALA A 450 -14.60 -29.46 -30.26
C ALA A 450 -13.70 -30.37 -31.10
N HIS A 451 -12.56 -29.83 -31.58
CA HIS A 451 -11.60 -30.56 -32.40
C HIS A 451 -10.38 -31.09 -31.65
N GLY A 452 -10.34 -30.90 -30.31
CA GLY A 452 -9.23 -31.37 -29.47
C GLY A 452 -7.90 -30.67 -29.75
N LEU A 453 -7.93 -29.44 -30.31
CA LEU A 453 -6.74 -28.62 -30.60
C LEU A 453 -6.25 -27.81 -29.42
N GLY A 454 -7.04 -27.76 -28.36
CA GLY A 454 -6.74 -27.01 -27.13
C GLY A 454 -7.96 -26.91 -26.22
N ARG A 455 -7.91 -25.96 -25.30
CA ARG A 455 -8.97 -25.75 -24.30
C ARG A 455 -9.05 -24.29 -23.88
N ARG A 456 -10.23 -23.84 -23.42
CA ARG A 456 -10.37 -22.58 -22.70
C ARG A 456 -9.56 -22.60 -21.42
N LYS A 457 -8.94 -21.50 -21.11
CA LYS A 457 -8.16 -21.33 -19.87
C LYS A 457 -8.21 -19.91 -19.35
N THR A 458 -8.33 -19.80 -18.04
CA THR A 458 -8.10 -18.54 -17.33
C THR A 458 -6.67 -18.54 -16.78
N ASN A 459 -5.90 -17.54 -17.15
CA ASN A 459 -4.56 -17.30 -16.65
C ASN A 459 -4.53 -16.05 -15.78
N TYR A 460 -3.60 -16.01 -14.87
CA TYR A 460 -3.35 -14.87 -14.00
C TYR A 460 -1.90 -14.39 -14.15
N ARG A 461 -1.68 -13.07 -14.05
CA ARG A 461 -0.33 -12.51 -14.02
C ARG A 461 0.34 -12.73 -12.66
N LEU A 462 -0.47 -12.82 -11.60
CA LEU A 462 -0.01 -13.08 -10.24
C LEU A 462 0.83 -14.36 -10.21
N ARG A 463 2.04 -14.23 -9.68
CA ARG A 463 2.99 -15.35 -9.50
C ARG A 463 3.02 -15.78 -8.05
N ASP A 464 3.49 -16.99 -7.81
CA ASP A 464 3.75 -17.49 -6.48
C ASP A 464 4.81 -16.64 -5.78
N ALA A 465 4.64 -16.46 -4.49
CA ALA A 465 5.54 -15.63 -3.70
C ALA A 465 6.84 -16.37 -3.39
N ILE A 466 7.98 -15.78 -3.75
CA ILE A 466 9.29 -16.27 -3.31
C ILE A 466 9.42 -15.99 -1.81
N PHE A 467 9.54 -17.08 -1.03
CA PHE A 467 9.40 -17.05 0.41
C PHE A 467 10.67 -17.34 1.18
N SER A 468 11.82 -17.50 0.54
CA SER A 468 13.12 -17.65 1.20
C SER A 468 13.98 -16.41 1.05
N ARG A 469 14.78 -16.11 2.08
CA ARG A 469 15.81 -15.06 2.07
C ARG A 469 17.11 -15.61 2.65
N GLN A 470 18.23 -15.21 2.07
CA GLN A 470 19.59 -15.52 2.52
C GLN A 470 19.98 -14.52 3.60
N ARG A 471 19.19 -14.46 4.68
CA ARG A 471 19.35 -13.55 5.81
C ARG A 471 19.43 -14.31 7.13
N TYR A 472 20.01 -13.67 8.13
CA TYR A 472 19.95 -14.12 9.51
C TYR A 472 18.70 -13.57 10.22
N TRP A 473 18.46 -12.26 10.09
CA TRP A 473 17.39 -11.57 10.83
C TRP A 473 16.03 -11.70 10.12
N GLY A 474 15.41 -12.84 10.34
CA GLY A 474 14.12 -13.27 9.81
C GLY A 474 13.65 -14.53 10.51
N GLU A 475 12.40 -14.92 10.34
CA GLU A 475 11.84 -16.14 10.90
C GLU A 475 12.54 -17.36 10.29
N PRO A 476 13.16 -18.26 11.12
CA PRO A 476 13.73 -19.50 10.62
C PRO A 476 12.64 -20.48 10.19
N PHE A 477 12.90 -21.21 9.11
CA PHE A 477 11.97 -22.26 8.64
C PHE A 477 11.98 -23.46 9.57
N PRO A 478 10.83 -23.92 10.05
CA PRO A 478 10.73 -25.11 10.92
C PRO A 478 10.80 -26.41 10.08
N VAL A 479 11.89 -26.57 9.32
CA VAL A 479 12.13 -27.67 8.40
C VAL A 479 13.55 -28.21 8.57
N TYR A 480 13.70 -29.52 8.58
CA TYR A 480 15.00 -30.21 8.50
C TYR A 480 15.04 -31.15 7.29
N TYR A 481 16.22 -31.56 6.87
CA TYR A 481 16.42 -32.41 5.70
C TYR A 481 16.84 -33.81 6.12
N LYS A 482 15.89 -34.75 6.08
CA LYS A 482 16.14 -36.16 6.31
C LYS A 482 16.43 -36.84 4.97
N ASP A 483 17.65 -37.29 4.79
CA ASP A 483 18.10 -37.92 3.53
C ASP A 483 17.83 -37.07 2.29
N GLY A 484 17.94 -35.74 2.43
CA GLY A 484 17.66 -34.75 1.37
C GLY A 484 16.19 -34.45 1.14
N ILE A 485 15.28 -35.01 1.97
CA ILE A 485 13.82 -34.76 1.92
C ILE A 485 13.47 -33.67 2.95
N PRO A 486 12.90 -32.52 2.52
CA PRO A 486 12.43 -31.52 3.45
C PRO A 486 11.30 -32.05 4.32
N THR A 487 11.52 -32.03 5.61
CA THR A 487 10.65 -32.63 6.62
C THR A 487 10.29 -31.57 7.66
N PRO A 488 8.99 -31.35 7.95
CA PRO A 488 8.56 -30.35 8.92
C PRO A 488 8.92 -30.76 10.35
N LEU A 489 9.27 -29.80 11.21
CA LEU A 489 9.36 -30.01 12.64
C LEU A 489 7.96 -30.30 13.23
N PRO A 490 7.87 -31.11 14.30
CA PRO A 490 6.64 -31.20 15.07
C PRO A 490 6.22 -29.82 15.63
N GLU A 491 4.92 -29.53 15.67
CA GLU A 491 4.42 -28.26 16.22
C GLU A 491 4.83 -28.03 17.68
N SER A 492 5.05 -29.09 18.43
CA SER A 492 5.54 -29.06 19.84
C SER A 492 6.93 -28.46 19.98
N GLU A 493 7.72 -28.45 18.90
CA GLU A 493 9.09 -27.91 18.88
C GLU A 493 9.13 -26.40 18.53
N LEU A 494 7.97 -25.81 18.22
CA LEU A 494 7.89 -24.39 17.96
C LEU A 494 7.87 -23.54 19.25
N PRO A 495 8.54 -22.39 19.27
CA PRO A 495 9.27 -21.75 18.18
C PRO A 495 10.67 -22.34 17.97
N LEU A 496 11.04 -22.57 16.72
CA LEU A 496 12.45 -22.76 16.35
C LEU A 496 13.14 -21.40 16.43
N ARG A 497 14.04 -21.23 17.40
CA ARG A 497 14.70 -19.95 17.65
C ARG A 497 15.95 -19.76 16.80
N LEU A 498 16.27 -18.50 16.45
CA LEU A 498 17.51 -18.16 15.78
C LEU A 498 18.72 -18.52 16.66
N PRO A 499 19.76 -19.16 16.08
CA PRO A 499 20.98 -19.50 16.81
C PRO A 499 21.95 -18.32 16.84
N GLU A 500 22.89 -18.31 17.77
CA GLU A 500 24.04 -17.41 17.74
C GLU A 500 24.96 -17.77 16.57
N ILE A 501 25.41 -16.75 15.83
CA ILE A 501 26.36 -16.89 14.72
C ILE A 501 27.52 -15.92 14.82
N SER A 502 28.66 -16.29 14.23
CA SER A 502 29.87 -15.48 14.30
C SER A 502 29.92 -14.26 13.40
N SER A 503 29.09 -14.20 12.37
CA SER A 503 29.05 -13.09 11.42
C SER A 503 27.73 -13.06 10.64
N TYR A 504 27.16 -11.87 10.48
CA TYR A 504 25.95 -11.60 9.70
C TYR A 504 26.26 -11.25 8.23
N LYS A 505 27.53 -11.13 7.86
CA LYS A 505 27.93 -10.76 6.48
C LYS A 505 27.42 -11.80 5.49
N PRO A 506 26.81 -11.37 4.37
CA PRO A 506 26.41 -12.28 3.31
C PRO A 506 27.61 -12.99 2.70
N SER A 507 27.40 -14.19 2.15
CA SER A 507 28.41 -14.86 1.31
C SER A 507 28.22 -14.44 -0.15
N LYS A 508 29.32 -14.41 -0.94
CA LYS A 508 29.27 -14.11 -2.38
C LYS A 508 28.54 -15.21 -3.17
N ASP A 509 28.59 -16.43 -2.67
CA ASP A 509 28.00 -17.59 -3.34
C ASP A 509 26.49 -17.75 -3.09
N GLY A 510 25.93 -16.90 -2.23
CA GLY A 510 24.51 -16.94 -1.85
C GLY A 510 24.21 -17.94 -0.73
N GLU A 511 25.22 -18.45 0.00
CA GLU A 511 25.01 -19.28 1.17
C GLU A 511 24.48 -18.41 2.33
N PRO A 512 23.33 -18.79 2.93
CA PRO A 512 22.72 -18.01 4.01
C PRO A 512 23.61 -17.91 5.24
N PRO A 513 23.57 -16.81 6.02
CA PRO A 513 24.37 -16.65 7.24
C PRO A 513 24.17 -17.75 8.29
N LEU A 514 22.99 -18.38 8.35
CA LEU A 514 22.70 -19.52 9.25
C LEU A 514 23.59 -20.74 8.96
N ALA A 515 24.19 -20.85 7.80
CA ALA A 515 25.19 -21.88 7.50
C ALA A 515 26.41 -21.83 8.43
N ARG A 516 26.66 -20.69 9.10
CA ARG A 516 27.74 -20.50 10.09
C ARG A 516 27.36 -20.91 11.50
N ALA A 517 26.09 -21.25 11.74
CA ALA A 517 25.65 -21.73 13.04
C ALA A 517 26.23 -23.11 13.32
N LYS A 518 26.84 -23.25 14.48
CA LYS A 518 27.29 -24.57 14.97
C LYS A 518 26.05 -25.34 15.43
N ASP A 519 26.01 -26.63 15.10
CA ASP A 519 24.93 -27.53 15.53
C ASP A 519 23.53 -27.12 15.08
N TRP A 520 23.41 -26.44 13.92
CA TRP A 520 22.10 -26.10 13.32
C TRP A 520 21.47 -27.36 12.72
N THR A 521 20.97 -28.23 13.61
CA THR A 521 20.43 -29.56 13.28
C THR A 521 19.26 -29.91 14.18
N TYR A 522 18.41 -30.81 13.72
CA TYR A 522 17.35 -31.45 14.49
C TYR A 522 17.51 -32.96 14.38
N ASN A 523 17.66 -33.64 15.51
CA ASN A 523 17.96 -35.09 15.60
C ASN A 523 19.14 -35.54 14.71
N GLY A 524 20.14 -34.67 14.55
CA GLY A 524 21.31 -34.92 13.72
C GLY A 524 21.14 -34.62 12.24
N TYR A 525 19.94 -34.21 11.81
CA TYR A 525 19.67 -33.76 10.42
C TYR A 525 19.79 -32.25 10.31
N PRO A 526 20.31 -31.72 9.16
CA PRO A 526 20.50 -30.30 8.98
C PRO A 526 19.15 -29.57 8.88
N LEU A 527 19.02 -28.46 9.58
CA LEU A 527 17.88 -27.53 9.44
C LEU A 527 18.04 -26.65 8.20
N GLU A 528 16.92 -26.10 7.72
CA GLU A 528 16.90 -25.09 6.67
C GLU A 528 17.73 -23.88 7.08
N LYS A 529 18.53 -23.37 6.15
CA LYS A 529 19.50 -22.29 6.41
C LYS A 529 18.98 -20.90 5.99
N SER A 530 17.98 -20.84 5.13
CA SER A 530 17.31 -19.59 4.76
C SER A 530 16.29 -19.16 5.82
N THR A 531 15.88 -17.90 5.79
CA THR A 531 14.81 -17.36 6.62
C THR A 531 13.63 -16.89 5.78
N MET A 532 12.46 -16.72 6.40
CA MET A 532 11.28 -16.17 5.75
C MET A 532 11.46 -14.68 5.48
N PRO A 533 10.76 -14.11 4.48
CA PRO A 533 10.79 -12.68 4.21
C PRO A 533 10.08 -11.89 5.31
N GLY A 534 10.39 -10.58 5.44
CA GLY A 534 9.77 -9.71 6.44
C GLY A 534 8.23 -9.70 6.37
N PHE A 535 7.64 -9.85 5.17
CA PHE A 535 6.18 -9.90 5.02
C PHE A 535 5.52 -11.16 5.62
N ALA A 536 6.29 -12.17 6.02
CA ALA A 536 5.72 -13.38 6.63
C ALA A 536 5.01 -13.06 7.95
N GLY A 537 5.69 -12.36 8.86
CA GLY A 537 5.13 -11.96 10.15
C GLY A 537 3.98 -10.96 10.02
N SER A 538 4.07 -10.01 9.08
CA SER A 538 3.03 -8.99 8.89
C SER A 538 1.79 -9.50 8.17
N SER A 539 1.80 -10.68 7.56
CA SER A 539 0.66 -11.20 6.80
C SER A 539 -0.57 -11.55 7.66
N ALA A 540 -0.38 -11.93 8.93
CA ALA A 540 -1.47 -12.33 9.83
C ALA A 540 -1.43 -11.63 11.20
N TYR A 541 -0.66 -10.55 11.35
CA TYR A 541 -0.44 -9.87 12.64
C TYR A 541 -1.72 -9.33 13.27
N TYR A 542 -2.69 -8.91 12.48
CA TYR A 542 -4.00 -8.44 12.94
C TYR A 542 -4.75 -9.50 13.76
N LEU A 543 -4.59 -10.78 13.44
CA LEU A 543 -5.17 -11.88 14.21
C LEU A 543 -4.50 -11.99 15.60
N ARG A 544 -3.19 -11.76 15.63
CA ARG A 544 -2.44 -11.85 16.87
C ARG A 544 -2.81 -10.75 17.86
N TYR A 545 -3.16 -9.57 17.39
CA TYR A 545 -3.69 -8.50 18.25
C TYR A 545 -5.01 -8.85 18.94
N MET A 546 -5.82 -9.73 18.34
CA MET A 546 -7.07 -10.17 18.98
C MET A 546 -6.81 -11.00 20.24
N ASP A 547 -5.68 -11.74 20.30
CA ASP A 547 -5.36 -12.68 21.36
C ASP A 547 -3.83 -12.87 21.52
N PRO A 548 -3.10 -11.79 21.86
CA PRO A 548 -1.63 -11.77 21.74
C PRO A 548 -0.89 -12.68 22.74
N HIS A 549 -1.53 -13.02 23.85
CA HIS A 549 -0.96 -13.85 24.92
C HIS A 549 -1.36 -15.32 24.84
N ASN A 550 -2.11 -15.72 23.81
CA ASN A 550 -2.47 -17.11 23.62
C ASN A 550 -1.27 -17.96 23.19
N ASP A 551 -0.89 -18.93 24.00
CA ASP A 551 0.23 -19.82 23.72
C ASP A 551 -0.19 -21.14 23.03
N LYS A 552 -1.51 -21.36 22.86
CA LYS A 552 -2.11 -22.60 22.31
C LYS A 552 -2.61 -22.43 20.88
N ALA A 553 -2.96 -21.23 20.47
CA ALA A 553 -3.46 -20.93 19.14
C ALA A 553 -2.99 -19.55 18.66
N LEU A 554 -2.91 -19.34 17.34
CA LEU A 554 -2.67 -18.02 16.73
C LEU A 554 -3.67 -17.00 17.28
N VAL A 555 -4.93 -17.39 17.33
CA VAL A 555 -6.05 -16.65 17.90
C VAL A 555 -7.07 -17.68 18.40
N SER A 556 -7.69 -17.44 19.57
CA SER A 556 -8.79 -18.27 20.03
C SER A 556 -10.02 -18.08 19.17
N ARG A 557 -10.85 -19.11 19.06
CA ARG A 557 -12.10 -19.06 18.33
C ARG A 557 -13.02 -17.95 18.89
N GLU A 558 -13.06 -17.81 20.19
CA GLU A 558 -13.88 -16.81 20.88
C GLU A 558 -13.45 -15.39 20.57
N ALA A 559 -12.15 -15.09 20.62
CA ALA A 559 -11.63 -13.77 20.29
C ALA A 559 -11.84 -13.45 18.79
N ASN A 560 -11.61 -14.43 17.92
CA ASN A 560 -11.81 -14.22 16.47
C ASN A 560 -13.30 -14.02 16.12
N GLU A 561 -14.23 -14.76 16.72
CA GLU A 561 -15.67 -14.57 16.50
C GLU A 561 -16.18 -13.25 17.09
N TYR A 562 -15.55 -12.72 18.13
CA TYR A 562 -15.88 -11.42 18.70
C TYR A 562 -15.34 -10.27 17.82
N TRP A 563 -14.04 -10.25 17.52
CA TRP A 563 -13.39 -9.15 16.78
C TRP A 563 -13.59 -9.25 15.26
N ARG A 564 -13.71 -10.47 14.71
CA ARG A 564 -13.93 -10.75 13.27
C ARG A 564 -12.88 -10.10 12.38
N SER A 565 -13.30 -9.46 11.28
CA SER A 565 -12.42 -8.64 10.44
C SER A 565 -12.11 -7.30 11.09
N VAL A 566 -10.98 -6.71 10.73
CA VAL A 566 -10.65 -5.32 11.05
C VAL A 566 -11.70 -4.41 10.40
N ASP A 567 -12.35 -3.56 11.19
CA ASP A 567 -13.42 -2.68 10.71
C ASP A 567 -12.86 -1.47 9.95
N LEU A 568 -11.76 -0.89 10.43
CA LEU A 568 -11.02 0.19 9.79
C LEU A 568 -9.52 -0.11 9.79
N TYR A 569 -8.92 -0.14 8.62
CA TYR A 569 -7.48 -0.31 8.42
C TYR A 569 -6.89 0.93 7.75
N VAL A 570 -5.86 1.52 8.36
CA VAL A 570 -5.20 2.74 7.86
C VAL A 570 -3.74 2.44 7.53
N GLY A 571 -3.31 2.82 6.34
CA GLY A 571 -1.92 2.58 5.92
C GLY A 571 -1.60 3.07 4.52
N GLY A 572 -0.32 3.02 4.14
CA GLY A 572 0.18 3.54 2.86
C GLY A 572 -0.26 2.75 1.63
N THR A 573 -0.43 3.43 0.50
CA THR A 573 -0.79 2.82 -0.79
C THR A 573 0.30 1.93 -1.37
N GLU A 574 1.55 2.09 -0.94
CA GLU A 574 2.69 1.27 -1.35
C GLU A 574 2.53 -0.21 -1.01
N HIS A 575 1.63 -0.52 -0.08
CA HIS A 575 1.31 -1.89 0.35
C HIS A 575 0.22 -2.57 -0.47
N ALA A 576 -0.35 -1.89 -1.48
CA ALA A 576 -1.51 -2.36 -2.25
C ALA A 576 -1.29 -3.72 -2.93
N THR A 577 -0.12 -3.94 -3.53
CA THR A 577 0.22 -5.14 -4.31
C THR A 577 1.15 -6.11 -3.58
N GLY A 578 1.61 -5.73 -2.39
CA GLY A 578 2.44 -6.58 -1.52
C GLY A 578 1.66 -7.07 -0.30
N HIS A 579 1.84 -6.39 0.83
CA HIS A 579 1.26 -6.73 2.13
C HIS A 579 -0.24 -7.06 2.08
N LEU A 580 -1.05 -6.24 1.40
CA LEU A 580 -2.51 -6.46 1.34
C LEU A 580 -2.89 -7.74 0.60
N ILE A 581 -2.20 -8.08 -0.49
CA ILE A 581 -2.45 -9.34 -1.21
C ILE A 581 -2.03 -10.52 -0.33
N TYR A 582 -0.87 -10.45 0.33
CA TYR A 582 -0.41 -11.53 1.20
C TYR A 582 -1.30 -11.73 2.42
N SER A 583 -1.75 -10.65 3.07
CA SER A 583 -2.71 -10.75 4.18
C SER A 583 -4.05 -11.36 3.76
N ARG A 584 -4.57 -10.98 2.59
CA ARG A 584 -5.80 -11.55 2.06
C ARG A 584 -5.64 -13.03 1.70
N PHE A 585 -4.51 -13.41 1.09
CA PHE A 585 -4.17 -14.79 0.81
C PHE A 585 -4.08 -15.62 2.12
N TRP A 586 -3.31 -15.13 3.10
CA TRP A 586 -3.13 -15.80 4.39
C TRP A 586 -4.45 -16.03 5.11
N ASN A 587 -5.27 -14.99 5.12
CA ASN A 587 -6.59 -15.05 5.76
C ASN A 587 -7.53 -16.05 5.06
N LYS A 588 -7.57 -16.06 3.72
CA LYS A 588 -8.36 -17.03 2.95
C LYS A 588 -7.90 -18.47 3.19
N PHE A 589 -6.59 -18.67 3.27
CA PHE A 589 -6.02 -19.98 3.59
C PHE A 589 -6.44 -20.44 4.99
N LEU A 590 -6.33 -19.59 6.00
CA LEU A 590 -6.74 -19.92 7.37
C LEU A 590 -8.27 -20.12 7.47
N TYR A 591 -9.03 -19.38 6.69
CA TYR A 591 -10.48 -19.53 6.58
C TYR A 591 -10.86 -20.90 6.00
N ASP A 592 -10.20 -21.34 4.95
CA ASP A 592 -10.43 -22.65 4.30
C ASP A 592 -10.23 -23.81 5.28
N LEU A 593 -9.25 -23.69 6.17
CA LEU A 593 -8.96 -24.68 7.22
C LEU A 593 -9.81 -24.49 8.48
N GLY A 594 -10.66 -23.46 8.56
CA GLY A 594 -11.57 -23.20 9.68
C GLY A 594 -10.94 -22.54 10.91
N TYR A 595 -9.72 -21.97 10.77
CA TYR A 595 -9.03 -21.28 11.87
C TYR A 595 -9.58 -19.86 12.11
N VAL A 596 -10.13 -19.21 11.09
CA VAL A 596 -10.74 -17.90 11.20
C VAL A 596 -12.17 -17.91 10.65
N CYS A 597 -13.01 -16.97 11.13
CA CYS A 597 -14.45 -16.95 10.81
C CYS A 597 -14.82 -16.08 9.61
N GLU A 598 -13.88 -15.28 9.08
CA GLU A 598 -14.07 -14.42 7.92
C GLU A 598 -13.04 -14.72 6.83
N ASP A 599 -13.43 -14.62 5.56
CA ASP A 599 -12.54 -14.88 4.43
C ASP A 599 -11.73 -13.64 3.98
N GLU A 600 -12.09 -12.44 4.46
CA GLU A 600 -11.36 -11.19 4.23
C GLU A 600 -10.92 -10.56 5.55
N PRO A 601 -9.68 -10.08 5.66
CA PRO A 601 -9.14 -9.56 6.91
C PRO A 601 -9.60 -8.14 7.23
N PHE A 602 -9.80 -7.29 6.21
CA PHE A 602 -10.02 -5.85 6.34
C PHE A 602 -11.29 -5.42 5.61
N ARG A 603 -12.24 -4.76 6.31
CA ARG A 603 -13.49 -4.29 5.71
C ARG A 603 -13.30 -2.97 4.98
N LYS A 604 -12.96 -1.90 5.74
CA LYS A 604 -12.68 -0.58 5.21
C LYS A 604 -11.19 -0.30 5.26
N LEU A 605 -10.65 0.19 4.15
CA LEU A 605 -9.27 0.63 4.08
C LEU A 605 -9.22 2.11 3.68
N VAL A 606 -8.43 2.87 4.42
CA VAL A 606 -8.11 4.27 4.14
C VAL A 606 -6.62 4.41 3.92
N ASN A 607 -6.24 4.88 2.74
CA ASN A 607 -4.84 5.18 2.45
C ASN A 607 -4.58 6.66 2.75
N GLN A 608 -3.71 6.92 3.73
CA GLN A 608 -3.24 8.28 3.94
C GLN A 608 -2.26 8.70 2.84
N GLY A 609 -2.28 9.99 2.51
CA GLY A 609 -1.25 10.62 1.70
C GLY A 609 0.08 10.72 2.44
N MET A 610 1.08 11.25 1.77
CA MET A 610 2.40 11.47 2.38
C MET A 610 2.55 12.92 2.84
N ILE A 611 3.14 13.13 4.02
CA ILE A 611 3.72 14.42 4.37
C ILE A 611 5.05 14.53 3.62
N GLN A 612 5.14 15.54 2.76
CA GLN A 612 6.33 15.81 1.96
C GLN A 612 7.22 16.82 2.70
N GLY A 613 8.53 16.67 2.53
CA GLY A 613 9.53 17.58 3.08
C GLY A 613 9.93 18.64 2.06
N ARG A 614 10.35 19.80 2.57
CA ARG A 614 11.06 20.77 1.75
C ARG A 614 12.52 20.39 1.76
N SER A 615 13.04 19.93 0.60
CA SER A 615 14.48 19.77 0.38
C SER A 615 15.11 21.08 0.00
N ASN A 616 16.30 21.36 0.52
CA ASN A 616 17.09 22.51 0.13
C ASN A 616 18.34 22.04 -0.62
N PHE A 617 18.81 22.85 -1.54
CA PHE A 617 19.91 22.50 -2.43
C PHE A 617 21.02 23.55 -2.42
N VAL A 618 22.26 23.07 -2.43
CA VAL A 618 23.44 23.86 -2.77
C VAL A 618 23.98 23.39 -4.12
N TYR A 619 24.61 24.29 -4.87
CA TYR A 619 25.06 24.04 -6.24
C TYR A 619 26.56 24.05 -6.30
N ARG A 620 27.18 22.87 -6.38
CA ARG A 620 28.64 22.71 -6.51
C ARG A 620 29.07 22.90 -7.95
N ILE A 621 30.03 23.76 -8.21
CA ILE A 621 30.63 23.92 -9.55
C ILE A 621 31.43 22.67 -9.87
N VAL A 622 31.13 22.03 -11.01
CA VAL A 622 31.75 20.77 -11.43
C VAL A 622 33.27 20.84 -11.37
N GLY A 623 33.91 19.81 -10.80
CA GLY A 623 35.36 19.72 -10.67
C GLY A 623 36.02 20.59 -9.61
N THR A 624 35.23 21.29 -8.78
CA THR A 624 35.77 22.19 -7.74
C THR A 624 35.13 21.94 -6.36
N ASN A 625 35.62 22.59 -5.30
CA ASN A 625 34.95 22.70 -4.00
C ASN A 625 34.30 24.09 -3.79
N LYS A 626 33.80 24.69 -4.90
CA LYS A 626 33.11 25.99 -4.87
C LYS A 626 31.61 25.80 -5.06
N PHE A 627 30.83 26.52 -4.29
CA PHE A 627 29.37 26.48 -4.31
C PHE A 627 28.81 27.83 -4.74
N VAL A 628 27.92 27.82 -5.72
CA VAL A 628 27.30 29.02 -6.27
C VAL A 628 25.86 29.16 -5.79
N SER A 629 25.47 30.39 -5.40
CA SER A 629 24.10 30.72 -4.99
C SER A 629 23.09 30.42 -6.11
N CYS A 630 21.87 30.03 -5.73
CA CYS A 630 20.81 29.56 -6.62
C CYS A 630 20.52 30.52 -7.78
N GLY A 631 20.49 31.83 -7.56
CA GLY A 631 20.23 32.85 -8.59
C GLY A 631 21.34 32.97 -9.61
N LEU A 632 22.54 32.50 -9.31
CA LEU A 632 23.72 32.59 -10.18
C LEU A 632 24.06 31.26 -10.86
N LYS A 633 23.36 30.17 -10.53
CA LYS A 633 23.72 28.80 -10.98
C LYS A 633 23.75 28.64 -12.50
N SER A 634 22.93 29.40 -13.24
CA SER A 634 22.89 29.33 -14.72
C SER A 634 24.19 29.81 -15.40
N GLN A 635 25.07 30.46 -14.67
CA GLN A 635 26.37 30.95 -15.18
C GLN A 635 27.48 29.92 -15.05
N TYR A 636 27.21 28.76 -14.43
CA TYR A 636 28.19 27.72 -14.14
C TYR A 636 27.63 26.34 -14.48
N ASP A 637 28.52 25.41 -14.80
CA ASP A 637 28.15 23.97 -14.82
C ASP A 637 28.17 23.46 -13.37
N THR A 638 27.00 23.02 -12.89
CA THR A 638 26.81 22.72 -11.46
C THR A 638 26.20 21.35 -11.22
N THR A 639 26.59 20.73 -10.11
CA THR A 639 25.90 19.56 -9.51
C THR A 639 25.09 20.04 -8.31
N GLU A 640 23.81 19.64 -8.27
CA GLU A 640 22.89 19.89 -7.17
C GLU A 640 23.16 18.90 -6.04
N ILE A 641 23.26 19.41 -4.80
CA ILE A 641 23.49 18.60 -3.60
C ILE A 641 22.45 18.99 -2.54
N HIS A 642 21.76 17.98 -2.01
CA HIS A 642 20.85 18.16 -0.88
C HIS A 642 21.62 18.63 0.36
N VAL A 643 21.05 19.59 1.08
CA VAL A 643 21.60 20.15 2.32
C VAL A 643 20.61 20.01 3.47
N ASP A 644 21.12 19.74 4.67
CA ASP A 644 20.29 19.54 5.86
C ASP A 644 19.41 20.79 6.13
N ILE A 645 18.12 20.55 6.33
CA ILE A 645 17.11 21.59 6.57
C ILE A 645 17.49 22.52 7.73
N ASN A 646 18.21 22.01 8.72
CA ASN A 646 18.64 22.79 9.89
C ASN A 646 19.78 23.76 9.58
N LEU A 647 20.42 23.66 8.42
CA LEU A 647 21.48 24.56 7.96
C LEU A 647 20.93 25.70 7.09
N VAL A 648 19.63 25.75 6.86
CA VAL A 648 19.00 26.73 5.95
C VAL A 648 17.90 27.49 6.69
N TYR A 649 18.01 28.83 6.74
CA TYR A 649 16.98 29.67 7.31
C TYR A 649 16.53 30.74 6.30
N ASN A 650 15.23 30.79 5.99
CA ASN A 650 14.65 31.65 4.97
C ASN A 650 15.46 31.64 3.65
N ASP A 651 15.71 30.42 3.14
CA ASP A 651 16.47 30.11 1.93
C ASP A 651 17.97 30.45 2.00
N LYS A 652 18.45 30.98 3.11
CA LYS A 652 19.86 31.35 3.32
C LYS A 652 20.60 30.22 4.02
N LEU A 653 21.75 29.84 3.47
CA LEU A 653 22.63 28.84 4.03
C LEU A 653 23.44 29.43 5.20
N ASP A 654 23.49 28.72 6.32
CA ASP A 654 24.51 28.92 7.35
C ASP A 654 25.84 28.31 6.86
N ILE A 655 26.68 29.17 6.27
CA ILE A 655 27.95 28.74 5.64
C ILE A 655 28.91 28.12 6.66
N GLU A 656 28.99 28.67 7.87
CA GLU A 656 29.89 28.15 8.90
C GLU A 656 29.45 26.79 9.44
N ALA A 657 28.14 26.58 9.60
CA ALA A 657 27.57 25.29 9.95
C ALA A 657 27.71 24.28 8.80
N PHE A 658 27.54 24.69 7.55
CA PHE A 658 27.71 23.84 6.36
C PHE A 658 29.15 23.34 6.23
N LYS A 659 30.16 24.19 6.44
CA LYS A 659 31.57 23.75 6.41
C LYS A 659 31.91 22.70 7.47
N LYS A 660 31.21 22.73 8.61
CA LYS A 660 31.39 21.76 9.70
C LYS A 660 30.54 20.51 9.53
N TRP A 661 29.55 20.52 8.64
CA TRP A 661 28.60 19.44 8.48
C TRP A 661 29.23 18.16 7.92
N ARG A 662 30.15 18.33 6.96
CA ARG A 662 30.91 17.20 6.41
C ARG A 662 32.37 17.56 6.16
N PRO A 663 33.33 16.63 6.38
CA PRO A 663 34.75 16.89 6.19
C PRO A 663 35.10 17.42 4.79
N GLU A 664 34.43 16.92 3.75
CA GLU A 664 34.67 17.36 2.36
C GLU A 664 34.26 18.81 2.08
N PHE A 665 33.55 19.48 2.99
CA PHE A 665 33.11 20.87 2.84
C PHE A 665 33.89 21.85 3.72
N GLU A 666 34.87 21.39 4.51
CA GLU A 666 35.64 22.23 5.42
C GLU A 666 36.28 23.42 4.69
N ASP A 667 36.86 23.16 3.51
CA ASP A 667 37.53 24.19 2.66
C ASP A 667 36.61 24.74 1.55
N ALA A 668 35.29 24.61 1.66
CA ALA A 668 34.35 25.06 0.64
C ALA A 668 34.42 26.59 0.47
N GLU A 669 34.44 27.05 -0.78
CA GLU A 669 34.33 28.44 -1.18
C GLU A 669 32.93 28.73 -1.73
N PHE A 670 32.47 29.96 -1.59
CA PHE A 670 31.09 30.34 -1.95
C PHE A 670 31.06 31.54 -2.89
N VAL A 671 30.28 31.45 -3.94
CA VAL A 671 29.92 32.57 -4.82
C VAL A 671 28.56 33.08 -4.35
N LEU A 672 28.57 34.22 -3.70
CA LEU A 672 27.41 34.80 -3.02
C LEU A 672 26.56 35.68 -3.93
N GLU A 673 25.28 35.76 -3.65
CA GLU A 673 24.31 36.67 -4.24
C GLU A 673 23.95 37.76 -3.21
N ASN A 674 24.27 39.03 -3.48
CA ASN A 674 24.08 40.14 -2.56
C ASN A 674 24.69 39.94 -1.17
N GLY A 675 25.82 39.21 -1.10
CA GLY A 675 26.53 38.96 0.16
C GLY A 675 25.98 37.76 0.96
N GLU A 676 25.01 37.03 0.45
CA GLU A 676 24.39 35.85 1.06
C GLU A 676 24.39 34.63 0.10
N TYR A 677 24.36 33.44 0.65
CA TYR A 677 24.20 32.24 -0.14
C TYR A 677 22.72 31.78 -0.09
N ILE A 678 22.06 31.83 -1.22
CA ILE A 678 20.65 31.42 -1.36
C ILE A 678 20.60 29.99 -1.90
N CYS A 679 19.94 29.11 -1.15
CA CYS A 679 19.69 27.74 -1.55
C CYS A 679 18.53 27.65 -2.55
N GLY A 680 18.58 26.67 -3.45
CA GLY A 680 17.39 26.20 -4.15
C GLY A 680 16.52 25.35 -3.23
N TRP A 681 15.29 25.05 -3.66
CA TRP A 681 14.41 24.16 -2.91
C TRP A 681 13.41 23.46 -3.82
N ALA A 682 12.94 22.29 -3.35
CA ALA A 682 11.83 21.55 -3.95
C ALA A 682 11.03 20.81 -2.86
N VAL A 683 9.78 20.49 -3.17
CA VAL A 683 8.97 19.62 -2.33
C VAL A 683 9.20 18.18 -2.77
N GLU A 684 9.70 17.36 -1.85
CA GLU A 684 10.06 15.97 -2.13
C GLU A 684 9.54 15.03 -1.02
N LYS A 685 9.68 13.73 -1.21
CA LYS A 685 9.42 12.76 -0.15
C LYS A 685 10.30 13.07 1.06
N MET A 686 9.69 13.11 2.25
CA MET A 686 10.46 13.30 3.49
C MET A 686 11.28 12.04 3.78
N SER A 687 12.59 12.16 3.77
CA SER A 687 13.53 11.07 4.07
C SER A 687 14.88 11.55 4.54
N LYS A 688 15.61 10.70 5.26
CA LYS A 688 16.97 11.00 5.75
C LYS A 688 17.96 11.28 4.63
N SER A 689 17.84 10.58 3.51
CA SER A 689 18.71 10.76 2.34
C SER A 689 18.52 12.09 1.64
N MET A 690 17.36 12.72 1.80
CA MET A 690 17.04 14.05 1.28
C MET A 690 17.32 15.17 2.29
N TYR A 691 17.76 14.84 3.50
CA TYR A 691 18.07 15.80 4.59
C TYR A 691 16.94 16.80 4.90
N ASN A 692 15.68 16.38 4.69
CA ASN A 692 14.48 17.19 4.83
C ASN A 692 13.53 16.69 5.95
N VAL A 693 14.04 15.88 6.86
CA VAL A 693 13.27 15.29 7.95
C VAL A 693 13.00 16.30 9.05
N VAL A 694 11.75 16.41 9.46
CA VAL A 694 11.30 17.14 10.65
C VAL A 694 10.98 16.13 11.75
N ASN A 695 11.59 16.32 12.93
CA ASN A 695 11.40 15.44 14.08
C ASN A 695 10.12 15.82 14.85
N PRO A 696 9.19 14.90 15.10
CA PRO A 696 7.99 15.17 15.88
C PRO A 696 8.29 15.60 17.33
N ASP A 697 9.42 15.16 17.92
CA ASP A 697 9.81 15.60 19.26
C ASP A 697 10.08 17.10 19.34
N ASP A 698 10.68 17.70 18.30
CA ASP A 698 10.97 19.14 18.27
C ASP A 698 9.67 19.94 18.20
N ILE A 699 8.69 19.43 17.45
CA ILE A 699 7.36 20.04 17.37
C ILE A 699 6.63 19.92 18.71
N CYS A 700 6.64 18.73 19.33
CA CYS A 700 6.01 18.53 20.65
C CYS A 700 6.69 19.37 21.74
N ASN A 701 8.02 19.54 21.69
CA ASN A 701 8.76 20.41 22.64
C ASN A 701 8.36 21.89 22.50
N SER A 702 8.13 22.35 21.28
CA SER A 702 7.89 23.76 20.98
C SER A 702 6.42 24.15 21.07
N TYR A 703 5.51 23.23 20.67
CA TYR A 703 4.08 23.53 20.48
C TYR A 703 3.13 22.59 21.23
N GLY A 704 3.60 21.42 21.65
CA GLY A 704 2.78 20.38 22.28
C GLY A 704 2.25 19.33 21.31
N ALA A 705 1.92 18.15 21.85
CA ALA A 705 1.40 17.01 21.10
C ALA A 705 0.00 17.28 20.51
N ASP A 706 -0.89 17.92 21.27
CA ASP A 706 -2.23 18.29 20.77
C ASP A 706 -2.16 19.23 19.57
N THR A 707 -1.20 20.16 19.58
CA THR A 707 -0.97 21.05 18.42
C THR A 707 -0.46 20.28 17.21
N LEU A 708 0.48 19.33 17.40
CA LEU A 708 0.95 18.47 16.32
C LEU A 708 -0.20 17.66 15.69
N ARG A 709 -1.01 17.01 16.53
CA ARG A 709 -2.17 16.20 16.09
C ARG A 709 -3.14 17.00 15.23
N LEU A 710 -3.54 18.16 15.72
CA LEU A 710 -4.43 19.07 15.01
C LEU A 710 -3.80 19.58 13.70
N TYR A 711 -2.52 19.94 13.74
CA TYR A 711 -1.85 20.52 12.58
C TYR A 711 -1.73 19.52 11.42
N GLU A 712 -1.36 18.29 11.69
CA GLU A 712 -1.29 17.26 10.66
C GLU A 712 -2.65 17.02 9.98
N MET A 713 -3.73 17.04 10.75
CA MET A 713 -5.08 16.92 10.21
C MET A 713 -5.57 18.20 9.49
N PHE A 714 -5.08 19.37 9.91
CA PHE A 714 -5.46 20.66 9.31
C PHE A 714 -4.81 20.92 7.95
N LEU A 715 -3.64 20.33 7.67
CA LEU A 715 -2.90 20.52 6.43
C LEU A 715 -3.69 20.18 5.16
N GLY A 716 -4.69 19.32 5.24
CA GLY A 716 -5.54 18.94 4.11
C GLY A 716 -6.21 17.58 4.31
N PRO A 717 -6.95 17.09 3.31
CA PRO A 717 -7.60 15.77 3.38
C PRO A 717 -6.60 14.66 3.68
N VAL A 718 -6.99 13.65 4.48
CA VAL A 718 -6.10 12.57 4.92
C VAL A 718 -5.47 11.82 3.75
N GLU A 719 -6.22 11.57 2.69
CA GLU A 719 -5.80 10.75 1.53
C GLU A 719 -4.85 11.50 0.57
N GLN A 720 -4.69 12.82 0.73
CA GLN A 720 -3.85 13.61 -0.16
C GLN A 720 -2.46 13.83 0.43
N SER A 721 -1.45 13.75 -0.43
CA SER A 721 -0.09 14.17 -0.08
C SER A 721 -0.02 15.68 0.04
N LYS A 722 0.76 16.18 1.02
CA LYS A 722 0.83 17.60 1.38
C LYS A 722 2.20 17.98 1.90
N PRO A 723 2.70 19.20 1.58
CA PRO A 723 3.97 19.66 2.07
C PRO A 723 3.87 20.06 3.56
N TRP A 724 4.89 19.72 4.32
CA TRP A 724 5.05 20.24 5.68
C TRP A 724 5.56 21.69 5.65
N ASP A 725 4.86 22.56 6.38
CA ASP A 725 5.32 23.94 6.64
C ASP A 725 5.22 24.26 8.13
N THR A 726 6.36 24.30 8.82
CA THR A 726 6.41 24.57 10.26
C THR A 726 5.79 25.95 10.64
N LYS A 727 5.79 26.92 9.73
CA LYS A 727 5.20 28.25 10.00
C LYS A 727 3.68 28.21 10.14
N GLY A 728 3.01 27.25 9.49
CA GLY A 728 1.55 27.09 9.56
C GLY A 728 1.03 26.65 10.92
N ILE A 729 1.88 26.03 11.74
CA ILE A 729 1.49 25.44 13.03
C ILE A 729 1.04 26.50 14.07
N ASP A 730 1.52 27.72 13.96
CA ASP A 730 1.16 28.81 14.86
C ASP A 730 -0.34 29.12 14.88
N GLY A 731 -1.00 28.93 13.74
CA GLY A 731 -2.46 29.12 13.62
C GLY A 731 -3.24 28.16 14.50
N VAL A 732 -2.85 26.89 14.49
CA VAL A 732 -3.46 25.82 15.29
C VAL A 732 -3.13 26.00 16.78
N ASN A 733 -1.89 26.36 17.12
CA ASN A 733 -1.52 26.63 18.51
C ASN A 733 -2.32 27.80 19.09
N ARG A 734 -2.55 28.86 18.31
CA ARG A 734 -3.41 29.99 18.72
C ARG A 734 -4.86 29.56 18.90
N PHE A 735 -5.37 28.65 18.10
CA PHE A 735 -6.71 28.09 18.26
C PHE A 735 -6.83 27.39 19.62
N LEU A 736 -5.92 26.49 20.00
CA LEU A 736 -5.96 25.81 21.30
C LEU A 736 -5.91 26.82 22.46
N LYS A 737 -5.10 27.85 22.39
CA LYS A 737 -5.06 28.93 23.37
C LYS A 737 -6.37 29.70 23.46
N LYS A 738 -7.08 29.92 22.33
CA LYS A 738 -8.41 30.53 22.33
C LYS A 738 -9.46 29.60 22.93
N PHE A 739 -9.40 28.31 22.63
CA PHE A 739 -10.28 27.31 23.22
C PHE A 739 -10.13 27.28 24.75
N TRP A 740 -8.89 27.24 25.26
CA TRP A 740 -8.59 27.31 26.69
C TRP A 740 -9.17 28.56 27.35
N ARG A 741 -9.13 29.72 26.67
CA ARG A 741 -9.67 30.98 27.17
C ARG A 741 -11.19 31.07 27.30
N LEU A 742 -11.94 30.13 26.72
CA LEU A 742 -13.36 30.02 26.99
C LEU A 742 -13.62 29.56 28.45
N PHE A 743 -12.68 28.82 29.03
CA PHE A 743 -12.75 28.26 30.38
C PHE A 743 -12.04 29.10 31.43
N TYR A 744 -11.00 29.81 31.03
CA TYR A 744 -10.14 30.59 31.95
C TYR A 744 -9.92 32.03 31.49
N ASP A 745 -10.06 32.97 32.44
CA ASP A 745 -9.45 34.31 32.31
C ASP A 745 -8.28 34.37 33.27
N ARG A 746 -7.06 34.25 32.75
CA ARG A 746 -5.83 34.05 33.52
C ARG A 746 -5.96 32.84 34.45
N GLU A 747 -6.06 33.05 35.79
CA GLU A 747 -6.21 31.97 36.77
C GLU A 747 -7.67 31.72 37.18
N LYS A 748 -8.58 32.59 36.75
CA LYS A 748 -9.99 32.52 37.13
C LYS A 748 -10.77 31.54 36.24
N TRP A 749 -11.40 30.55 36.85
CA TRP A 749 -12.36 29.67 36.20
C TRP A 749 -13.62 30.44 35.84
N LEU A 750 -14.09 30.36 34.62
CA LEU A 750 -15.20 31.11 34.05
C LEU A 750 -16.52 30.32 33.97
N VAL A 751 -16.46 29.00 33.93
CA VAL A 751 -17.62 28.15 33.62
C VAL A 751 -18.69 28.32 34.71
N ASN A 752 -19.93 28.53 34.29
CA ASN A 752 -21.12 28.68 35.14
C ASN A 752 -22.28 27.80 34.63
N ASP A 753 -23.32 27.67 35.44
CA ASP A 753 -24.49 26.83 35.18
C ASP A 753 -25.70 27.61 34.64
N GLU A 754 -25.48 28.82 34.12
CA GLU A 754 -26.52 29.58 33.43
C GLU A 754 -26.96 28.87 32.16
N LYS A 755 -28.25 29.08 31.77
CA LYS A 755 -28.79 28.51 30.53
C LYS A 755 -28.19 29.13 29.28
N ALA A 756 -27.93 28.29 28.30
CA ALA A 756 -27.41 28.73 27.01
C ALA A 756 -28.47 29.56 26.25
N SER A 757 -27.99 30.54 25.54
CA SER A 757 -28.80 31.29 24.57
C SER A 757 -29.04 30.51 23.28
N PRO A 758 -30.09 30.82 22.51
CA PRO A 758 -30.32 30.20 21.22
C PRO A 758 -29.15 30.36 20.26
N ALA A 759 -28.41 31.47 20.29
CA ALA A 759 -27.21 31.70 19.48
C ALA A 759 -26.07 30.76 19.86
N GLU A 760 -25.84 30.53 21.15
CA GLU A 760 -24.81 29.59 21.65
C GLU A 760 -25.17 28.15 21.31
N LEU A 761 -26.44 27.75 21.49
CA LEU A 761 -26.94 26.42 21.10
C LEU A 761 -26.77 26.18 19.60
N LYS A 762 -27.04 27.18 18.78
CA LYS A 762 -26.87 27.09 17.31
C LYS A 762 -25.42 26.78 16.93
N VAL A 763 -24.44 27.48 17.53
CA VAL A 763 -23.00 27.25 17.30
C VAL A 763 -22.64 25.81 17.66
N LEU A 764 -23.05 25.33 18.85
CA LEU A 764 -22.76 23.98 19.32
C LEU A 764 -23.34 22.91 18.38
N HIS A 765 -24.63 23.01 18.04
CA HIS A 765 -25.29 21.96 17.26
C HIS A 765 -24.87 21.94 15.80
N LYS A 766 -24.47 23.06 15.22
CA LYS A 766 -23.79 23.08 13.92
C LYS A 766 -22.47 22.33 13.96
N LEU A 767 -21.68 22.53 15.02
CA LEU A 767 -20.41 21.82 15.18
C LEU A 767 -20.62 20.32 15.38
N ILE A 768 -21.58 19.90 16.22
CA ILE A 768 -21.92 18.48 16.43
C ILE A 768 -22.22 17.79 15.10
N ALA A 769 -23.12 18.38 14.29
CA ALA A 769 -23.48 17.82 12.98
C ALA A 769 -22.27 17.74 12.04
N LYS A 770 -21.49 18.82 11.97
CA LYS A 770 -20.31 18.90 11.10
C LYS A 770 -19.24 17.89 11.47
N GLU A 771 -18.93 17.77 12.77
CA GLU A 771 -17.91 16.83 13.23
C GLU A 771 -18.32 15.38 12.99
N GLN A 772 -19.58 15.02 13.28
CA GLN A 772 -20.07 13.66 13.02
C GLN A 772 -19.95 13.29 11.55
N GLU A 773 -20.34 14.18 10.64
CA GLU A 773 -20.25 13.96 9.19
C GLU A 773 -18.79 13.86 8.75
N ASP A 774 -17.96 14.77 9.20
CA ASP A 774 -16.55 14.86 8.77
C ASP A 774 -15.70 13.70 9.27
N ILE A 775 -15.88 13.24 10.51
CA ILE A 775 -15.13 12.11 11.04
C ILE A 775 -15.46 10.83 10.26
N GLU A 776 -16.74 10.57 9.99
CA GLU A 776 -17.15 9.37 9.21
C GLU A 776 -16.60 9.41 7.76
N ASN A 777 -16.32 10.60 7.22
CA ASN A 777 -15.77 10.81 5.89
C ASN A 777 -14.27 11.15 5.88
N PHE A 778 -13.55 11.08 7.01
CA PHE A 778 -12.13 11.45 7.13
C PHE A 778 -11.79 12.88 6.68
N SER A 779 -12.75 13.81 6.79
CA SER A 779 -12.62 15.22 6.43
C SER A 779 -12.18 16.07 7.61
N TYR A 780 -11.14 15.66 8.34
CA TYR A 780 -10.72 16.29 9.61
C TYR A 780 -10.29 17.74 9.47
N ASN A 781 -9.73 18.14 8.33
CA ASN A 781 -9.34 19.53 8.07
C ASN A 781 -10.54 20.48 8.11
N THR A 782 -11.71 20.04 7.64
CA THR A 782 -12.93 20.86 7.69
C THR A 782 -13.53 20.88 9.09
N THR A 783 -13.42 19.78 9.86
CA THR A 783 -13.79 19.75 11.27
C THR A 783 -12.99 20.77 12.08
N ILE A 784 -11.67 20.81 11.92
CA ILE A 784 -10.80 21.74 12.64
C ILE A 784 -11.14 23.20 12.28
N SER A 785 -11.43 23.46 11.01
CA SER A 785 -11.91 24.78 10.57
C SER A 785 -13.25 25.16 11.24
N ALA A 786 -14.19 24.20 11.34
CA ALA A 786 -15.46 24.40 12.02
C ALA A 786 -15.27 24.68 13.53
N PHE A 787 -14.34 24.00 14.19
CA PHE A 787 -13.93 24.30 15.57
C PHE A 787 -13.41 25.73 15.71
N MET A 788 -12.54 26.17 14.82
CA MET A 788 -11.99 27.54 14.86
C MET A 788 -13.10 28.58 14.72
N ILE A 789 -14.07 28.37 13.86
CA ILE A 789 -15.24 29.23 13.69
C ILE A 789 -16.07 29.23 14.98
N ALA A 790 -16.43 28.06 15.51
CA ALA A 790 -17.23 27.93 16.72
C ALA A 790 -16.58 28.62 17.93
N VAL A 791 -15.29 28.47 18.14
CA VAL A 791 -14.55 29.12 19.23
C VAL A 791 -14.54 30.66 19.09
N ASN A 792 -14.40 31.17 17.86
CA ASN A 792 -14.46 32.60 17.62
C ASN A 792 -15.89 33.17 17.88
N GLU A 793 -16.92 32.46 17.45
CA GLU A 793 -18.33 32.85 17.67
C GLU A 793 -18.69 32.81 19.17
N LEU A 794 -18.36 31.71 19.88
CA LEU A 794 -18.58 31.60 21.33
C LEU A 794 -17.78 32.64 22.11
N GLY A 795 -16.55 32.95 21.69
CA GLY A 795 -15.74 34.01 22.26
C GLY A 795 -16.37 35.39 22.07
N ALA A 796 -16.94 35.69 20.90
CA ALA A 796 -17.68 36.93 20.64
C ALA A 796 -18.96 37.04 21.48
N LEU A 797 -19.65 35.91 21.71
CA LEU A 797 -20.82 35.81 22.59
C LEU A 797 -20.43 35.83 24.08
N LYS A 798 -19.14 35.78 24.39
CA LYS A 798 -18.61 35.65 25.75
C LYS A 798 -19.20 34.48 26.53
N CYS A 799 -19.39 33.37 25.80
CA CYS A 799 -19.98 32.14 26.34
C CYS A 799 -19.08 31.53 27.42
N SER A 800 -19.68 31.28 28.60
CA SER A 800 -19.04 30.59 29.73
C SER A 800 -19.95 29.53 30.34
N LYS A 801 -20.98 29.11 29.60
CA LYS A 801 -22.02 28.20 30.11
C LYS A 801 -21.59 26.74 29.96
N ARG A 802 -21.71 26.00 31.07
CA ARG A 802 -21.44 24.56 31.13
C ARG A 802 -22.19 23.78 30.03
N GLU A 803 -23.50 24.12 29.83
CA GLU A 803 -24.37 23.49 28.82
C GLU A 803 -23.76 23.50 27.40
N ILE A 804 -22.90 24.47 27.10
CA ILE A 804 -22.17 24.58 25.81
C ILE A 804 -20.75 24.05 25.91
N LEU A 805 -20.01 24.46 26.96
CA LEU A 805 -18.56 24.21 27.03
C LEU A 805 -18.20 22.76 27.36
N GLU A 806 -19.02 22.06 28.13
CA GLU A 806 -18.84 20.64 28.44
C GLU A 806 -18.95 19.74 27.17
N PRO A 807 -20.03 19.84 26.37
CA PRO A 807 -20.05 19.15 25.06
C PRO A 807 -18.90 19.53 24.13
N MET A 808 -18.46 20.80 24.14
CA MET A 808 -17.29 21.24 23.33
C MET A 808 -16.01 20.51 23.72
N VAL A 809 -15.81 20.18 24.99
CA VAL A 809 -14.65 19.37 25.45
C VAL A 809 -14.75 17.95 24.92
N VAL A 810 -15.94 17.35 24.95
CA VAL A 810 -16.16 16.00 24.40
C VAL A 810 -15.85 15.97 22.91
N LEU A 811 -16.34 16.96 22.14
CA LEU A 811 -16.08 17.09 20.72
C LEU A 811 -14.58 17.27 20.41
N LEU A 812 -13.86 18.05 21.23
CA LEU A 812 -12.43 18.28 21.04
C LEU A 812 -11.57 17.04 21.35
N SER A 813 -12.05 16.14 22.21
CA SER A 813 -11.26 15.03 22.77
C SER A 813 -10.64 14.09 21.75
N PRO A 814 -11.24 13.77 20.59
CA PRO A 814 -10.57 12.97 19.58
C PRO A 814 -9.33 13.66 18.96
N PHE A 815 -9.35 14.97 18.84
CA PHE A 815 -8.34 15.77 18.18
C PHE A 815 -7.22 16.22 19.12
N ALA A 816 -7.60 16.70 20.31
CA ALA A 816 -6.69 17.25 21.34
C ALA A 816 -6.96 16.60 22.71
N PRO A 817 -6.59 15.32 22.87
CA PRO A 817 -7.02 14.53 24.03
C PRO A 817 -6.43 15.03 25.35
N HIS A 818 -5.22 15.57 25.36
CA HIS A 818 -4.61 16.03 26.63
C HIS A 818 -5.33 17.26 27.18
N MET A 819 -5.61 18.26 26.36
CA MET A 819 -6.38 19.45 26.75
C MET A 819 -7.80 19.05 27.18
N ALA A 820 -8.42 18.16 26.44
CA ALA A 820 -9.78 17.71 26.71
C ALA A 820 -9.89 17.01 28.07
N GLU A 821 -8.98 16.10 28.40
CA GLU A 821 -8.95 15.45 29.72
C GLU A 821 -8.75 16.44 30.85
N GLU A 822 -7.85 17.42 30.68
CA GLU A 822 -7.62 18.44 31.72
C GLU A 822 -8.86 19.29 31.98
N LEU A 823 -9.52 19.73 30.91
CA LEU A 823 -10.75 20.52 31.03
C LEU A 823 -11.91 19.69 31.57
N TRP A 824 -12.02 18.41 31.18
CA TRP A 824 -13.02 17.47 31.66
C TRP A 824 -12.91 17.24 33.17
N GLN A 825 -11.70 17.02 33.66
CA GLN A 825 -11.43 16.93 35.10
C GLN A 825 -11.78 18.25 35.82
N ASN A 826 -11.44 19.40 35.25
CA ASN A 826 -11.71 20.72 35.84
C ASN A 826 -13.20 21.08 35.83
N LEU A 827 -13.99 20.44 34.95
CA LEU A 827 -15.47 20.48 34.97
C LEU A 827 -16.10 19.66 36.12
N GLY A 828 -15.29 18.88 36.84
CA GLY A 828 -15.69 18.10 38.00
C GLY A 828 -15.97 16.62 37.72
N HIS A 829 -15.52 16.08 36.61
CA HIS A 829 -15.63 14.67 36.30
C HIS A 829 -14.44 13.86 36.81
N ASP A 830 -14.70 12.75 37.47
CA ASP A 830 -13.65 11.81 37.94
C ASP A 830 -13.24 10.78 36.90
N SER A 831 -14.13 10.47 35.91
CA SER A 831 -13.84 9.56 34.80
C SER A 831 -13.10 10.26 33.66
N SER A 832 -12.48 9.46 32.76
CA SER A 832 -11.89 9.97 31.53
C SER A 832 -12.96 10.54 30.58
N VAL A 833 -12.62 11.55 29.80
CA VAL A 833 -13.49 12.08 28.73
C VAL A 833 -13.80 11.03 27.67
N THR A 834 -12.96 10.01 27.51
CA THR A 834 -13.22 8.88 26.59
C THR A 834 -14.42 8.00 26.99
N GLU A 835 -14.88 8.11 28.23
CA GLU A 835 -16.07 7.42 28.75
C GLU A 835 -17.36 8.25 28.58
N ALA A 836 -17.24 9.49 28.13
CA ALA A 836 -18.37 10.33 27.81
C ALA A 836 -19.14 9.81 26.59
N CYS A 837 -20.40 10.29 26.43
CA CYS A 837 -21.16 10.05 25.21
C CYS A 837 -20.95 11.20 24.22
N PHE A 838 -20.82 10.86 22.92
CA PHE A 838 -20.81 11.88 21.87
C PHE A 838 -22.10 12.71 21.95
N PRO A 839 -22.01 14.05 21.92
CA PRO A 839 -23.17 14.92 22.09
C PRO A 839 -24.25 14.66 21.02
N GLU A 840 -25.52 14.66 21.47
CA GLU A 840 -26.66 14.45 20.59
C GLU A 840 -26.94 15.69 19.74
N TYR A 841 -27.12 15.51 18.44
CA TYR A 841 -27.52 16.57 17.53
C TYR A 841 -29.01 16.84 17.57
N VAL A 842 -29.39 18.10 17.83
CA VAL A 842 -30.79 18.55 17.81
C VAL A 842 -30.97 19.56 16.67
N ALA A 843 -31.64 19.14 15.61
CA ALA A 843 -31.80 19.94 14.39
C ALA A 843 -32.49 21.29 14.62
N ALA A 844 -33.39 21.35 15.58
CA ALA A 844 -34.12 22.59 15.92
C ALA A 844 -33.17 23.69 16.39
N TYR A 845 -32.07 23.37 17.08
CA TYR A 845 -31.09 24.35 17.54
C TYR A 845 -30.15 24.83 16.42
N ALA A 846 -29.90 24.01 15.44
CA ALA A 846 -29.02 24.33 14.30
C ALA A 846 -29.77 25.05 13.15
N ALA A 847 -31.10 25.19 13.24
CA ALA A 847 -31.91 25.76 12.18
C ALA A 847 -31.45 27.19 11.81
N GLU A 848 -31.34 27.48 10.53
CA GLU A 848 -31.05 28.81 10.02
C GLU A 848 -32.40 29.59 9.96
N ASP A 849 -32.43 30.68 10.70
CA ASP A 849 -33.56 31.60 10.63
C ASP A 849 -33.53 32.45 9.35
N ASN A 850 -32.34 32.65 8.81
CA ASN A 850 -32.09 33.41 7.61
C ASN A 850 -31.50 32.58 6.48
N VAL A 851 -31.71 32.97 5.26
CA VAL A 851 -31.08 32.43 4.05
C VAL A 851 -30.27 33.54 3.39
N THR A 852 -29.01 33.23 3.06
CA THR A 852 -28.19 34.13 2.24
C THR A 852 -28.49 33.94 0.77
N TYR A 853 -29.10 34.93 0.16
CA TYR A 853 -29.38 34.95 -1.27
C TYR A 853 -28.23 35.64 -2.01
N PRO A 854 -27.59 35.02 -3.00
CA PRO A 854 -26.81 35.72 -3.99
C PRO A 854 -27.75 36.54 -4.89
N VAL A 855 -27.51 37.84 -4.96
CA VAL A 855 -28.28 38.76 -5.80
C VAL A 855 -27.55 38.99 -7.13
N GLN A 856 -28.22 38.62 -8.22
CA GLN A 856 -27.72 38.76 -9.56
C GLN A 856 -28.44 39.89 -10.31
N PHE A 857 -27.71 40.52 -11.22
CA PHE A 857 -28.25 41.45 -12.19
C PHE A 857 -27.97 40.92 -13.58
N ASN A 858 -29.03 40.62 -14.33
CA ASN A 858 -28.96 39.98 -15.67
C ASN A 858 -28.02 38.76 -15.66
N GLY A 859 -28.14 37.91 -14.63
CA GLY A 859 -27.36 36.67 -14.45
C GLY A 859 -25.94 36.83 -13.87
N LYS A 860 -25.48 38.06 -13.58
CA LYS A 860 -24.18 38.30 -12.94
C LYS A 860 -24.32 38.65 -11.47
N MET A 861 -23.73 37.86 -10.57
CA MET A 861 -23.74 38.09 -9.13
C MET A 861 -23.06 39.44 -8.79
N ARG A 862 -23.69 40.22 -7.87
CA ARG A 862 -23.20 41.53 -7.45
C ARG A 862 -23.00 41.67 -5.95
N PHE A 863 -23.91 41.13 -5.16
CA PHE A 863 -23.84 41.12 -3.70
C PHE A 863 -24.67 39.97 -3.13
N THR A 864 -24.56 39.76 -1.82
CA THR A 864 -25.38 38.82 -1.08
C THR A 864 -26.26 39.56 -0.08
N VAL A 865 -27.44 39.02 0.22
CA VAL A 865 -28.36 39.52 1.23
C VAL A 865 -28.86 38.38 2.11
N GLU A 866 -28.91 38.61 3.40
CA GLU A 866 -29.55 37.68 4.35
C GLU A 866 -30.99 38.10 4.60
N LEU A 867 -31.91 37.18 4.36
CA LEU A 867 -33.35 37.39 4.55
C LEU A 867 -33.99 36.20 5.31
N PRO A 868 -35.03 36.41 6.10
CA PRO A 868 -35.67 35.35 6.84
C PRO A 868 -36.10 34.18 5.92
N LYS A 869 -35.80 32.95 6.34
CA LYS A 869 -36.18 31.73 5.60
C LYS A 869 -37.71 31.62 5.44
N SER A 870 -38.45 32.18 6.38
CA SER A 870 -39.91 32.24 6.37
C SER A 870 -40.50 33.30 5.45
N ALA A 871 -39.66 34.21 4.90
CA ALA A 871 -40.13 35.33 4.04
C ALA A 871 -40.71 34.79 2.72
N ALA A 872 -41.92 35.22 2.39
CA ALA A 872 -42.53 34.89 1.13
C ALA A 872 -41.74 35.53 -0.04
N PRO A 873 -41.76 34.92 -1.25
CA PRO A 873 -41.03 35.48 -2.41
C PRO A 873 -41.31 36.95 -2.68
N ALA A 874 -42.55 37.40 -2.44
CA ALA A 874 -42.94 38.83 -2.57
C ALA A 874 -42.27 39.72 -1.53
N GLU A 875 -42.11 39.24 -0.28
CA GLU A 875 -41.41 39.97 0.80
C GLU A 875 -39.91 40.06 0.53
N VAL A 876 -39.31 38.95 0.03
CA VAL A 876 -37.93 38.89 -0.42
C VAL A 876 -37.70 39.91 -1.57
N GLU A 877 -38.57 39.93 -2.57
CA GLU A 877 -38.54 40.91 -3.68
C GLU A 877 -38.60 42.34 -3.18
N ALA A 878 -39.58 42.65 -2.28
CA ALA A 878 -39.74 43.97 -1.70
C ALA A 878 -38.47 44.42 -0.94
N ALA A 879 -37.95 43.55 -0.08
CA ALA A 879 -36.75 43.82 0.68
C ALA A 879 -35.54 44.14 -0.22
N VAL A 880 -35.30 43.32 -1.24
CA VAL A 880 -34.17 43.50 -2.15
C VAL A 880 -34.33 44.74 -3.00
N ARG A 881 -35.54 45.08 -3.45
CA ARG A 881 -35.81 46.33 -4.20
C ARG A 881 -35.51 47.60 -3.38
N SER A 882 -35.69 47.55 -2.07
CA SER A 882 -35.48 48.70 -1.20
C SER A 882 -34.01 48.91 -0.79
N MET A 883 -33.11 48.01 -1.12
CA MET A 883 -31.71 48.05 -0.72
C MET A 883 -30.90 49.11 -1.53
N GLU A 884 -30.02 49.82 -0.84
CA GLU A 884 -29.08 50.75 -1.42
C GLU A 884 -28.20 50.13 -2.51
N GLN A 885 -27.74 48.89 -2.27
CA GLN A 885 -26.98 48.15 -3.24
C GLN A 885 -27.76 47.87 -4.53
N THR A 886 -29.06 47.60 -4.42
CA THR A 886 -29.93 47.42 -5.59
C THR A 886 -30.06 48.71 -6.38
N ALA A 887 -30.27 49.83 -5.68
CA ALA A 887 -30.32 51.15 -6.29
C ALA A 887 -29.02 51.46 -7.05
N LYS A 888 -27.87 51.21 -6.45
CA LYS A 888 -26.53 51.42 -7.03
C LYS A 888 -26.33 50.61 -8.32
N TRP A 889 -26.72 49.34 -8.33
CA TRP A 889 -26.51 48.46 -9.51
C TRP A 889 -27.60 48.61 -10.60
N SER A 890 -28.71 49.28 -10.27
CA SER A 890 -29.75 49.60 -11.22
C SER A 890 -29.72 51.07 -11.72
N GLU A 891 -28.73 51.85 -11.31
CA GLU A 891 -28.61 53.26 -11.69
C GLU A 891 -28.63 53.44 -13.22
N GLY A 892 -29.53 54.30 -13.70
CA GLY A 892 -29.72 54.54 -15.12
C GLY A 892 -30.44 53.43 -15.91
N LYS A 893 -31.03 52.44 -15.23
CA LYS A 893 -31.74 51.30 -15.83
C LYS A 893 -33.07 51.01 -15.11
N ASN A 894 -34.04 50.50 -15.85
CA ASN A 894 -35.32 50.09 -15.24
C ASN A 894 -35.28 48.61 -14.81
N ILE A 895 -35.72 48.31 -13.57
CA ILE A 895 -35.94 46.96 -13.10
C ILE A 895 -37.22 46.42 -13.75
N VAL A 896 -37.08 45.51 -14.70
CA VAL A 896 -38.21 44.88 -15.43
C VAL A 896 -38.86 43.81 -14.56
N LYS A 897 -38.06 42.97 -13.89
CA LYS A 897 -38.53 41.84 -13.08
C LYS A 897 -37.48 41.45 -12.05
N VAL A 898 -37.94 41.00 -10.88
CA VAL A 898 -37.12 40.33 -9.89
C VAL A 898 -37.58 38.87 -9.82
N ILE A 899 -36.67 37.95 -10.05
CA ILE A 899 -36.94 36.52 -10.00
C ILE A 899 -36.35 36.01 -8.69
N VAL A 900 -37.22 35.59 -7.78
CA VAL A 900 -36.80 34.96 -6.49
C VAL A 900 -36.96 33.47 -6.62
N VAL A 901 -35.85 32.72 -6.47
CA VAL A 901 -35.87 31.27 -6.28
C VAL A 901 -35.67 31.02 -4.79
N PRO A 902 -36.72 30.63 -4.05
CA PRO A 902 -36.66 30.49 -2.60
C PRO A 902 -35.48 29.61 -2.17
N GLY A 903 -34.70 30.10 -1.20
CA GLY A 903 -33.55 29.41 -0.64
C GLY A 903 -32.32 29.30 -1.56
N ARG A 904 -32.34 29.89 -2.77
CA ARG A 904 -31.26 29.71 -3.74
C ARG A 904 -30.67 31.01 -4.29
N ILE A 905 -31.45 31.83 -4.93
CA ILE A 905 -30.94 32.97 -5.70
C ILE A 905 -32.03 34.04 -5.97
N ILE A 906 -31.58 35.28 -6.09
CA ILE A 906 -32.40 36.39 -6.57
C ILE A 906 -31.75 36.93 -7.83
N ASN A 907 -32.50 37.03 -8.92
CA ASN A 907 -32.04 37.64 -10.19
C ASN A 907 -32.89 38.85 -10.57
N ILE A 908 -32.24 40.00 -10.62
CA ILE A 908 -32.85 41.28 -11.05
C ILE A 908 -32.59 41.46 -12.53
N VAL A 909 -33.67 41.53 -13.31
CA VAL A 909 -33.62 41.77 -14.74
C VAL A 909 -33.73 43.27 -15.00
N LEU A 910 -32.70 43.84 -15.58
CA LEU A 910 -32.62 45.25 -15.97
C LEU A 910 -32.80 45.43 -17.49
N LYS A 911 -33.43 46.52 -17.88
CA LYS A 911 -33.57 46.97 -19.25
C LYS A 911 -33.18 48.44 -19.39
#